data_b66bdc296dcbd731e1aa3e8c33e1c0ba
#
_entry.id   b66bdc296dcbd731e1aa3e8c33e1c0ba
#
_cell.length_a   1.000
_cell.length_b   1.000
_cell.length_c   1.000
_cell.angle_alpha   90.00
_cell.angle_beta   90.00
_cell.angle_gamma   90.00
#
_symmetry.space_group_name_H-M   'P 1'
#
loop_
_entity.id
_entity.type
_entity.pdbx_description
1 polymer ?
#
loop_
_entity_poly.entity_id
_entity_poly.type
_entity_poly.pdbx_seq_one_letter_code
_entity_poly.pdbx_strand_id
1 'polypeptide(L)'
;MNKMLYDLMDWAGIEEMVYSEARHPENLLGAHVVDGGVLVQAFIPTAESIEVKMGSGTYQMEMADEEGFFAVLIPRKTIAPYTLRITYDNETKAEIRDPYSFSNQITEQELKKFDAGVNYEVYKKLGAHPMTVDGVKGVLFAVWAPCAMRVSVVGDFNLWDGRRHQMKLHEGYGVYELFVPGLEEGALYKYEIKKMNGDPILKADPYANYAELRPNTASIVWDIEKYKWNDKAWMDKRAKTDTKTKPMSIYELHLGSFMRKELQMDEAGNPIVGSEFYNYREIAPKLAEYVKKMGYTHVELLPVMEHPLDASWGYQVSGYYAPTSRYGTPDDFMYFMDYMHGQGIGVILDWVPAHFPRDAWGMAEFDGTCLYEHRDPRKGAHPHWGTLIYNYARPQVSNFLIANALFWAEKYHADGIRMDAVASMLYLDYGKNEGEWVPNIYGGHENLDAVEFLKHLNSIFKKKKNGAILIAEESTAWPKITGDVKDDGLGFDYKWNMGWMNDFLGYMQCDPYFRNYHYGELTFSMIYAYSEDFILVFSHDEVVHGKGSMVNKMPGATFEEKFANLRTAYGFMLGHPGKKLLFMGQDFGQMDEWNENKELEWDLLQYPIHSQMQEYVKVLNKMYSQYPALSQLDYHPDGFEWIECNNAAENIAIFVRKTRKKEETLLFVCNFAPVVHEKFQVGVPFAGKYKEILNSDSVEFGGSGVTNPRVKTSKKEEWNERPNSIVINVAPMSVSVFTCTPEAPKKSVRKTAGKKAAPHAVKAEKMEVAKTGPTALAEKNDPTKTTGTALKEKEDPKKTTGTALKEKEDPKKKAGTALAEKTDPAKTTGTALKE
;
A
#
# COMPACT_ATOMS: atom_id res chain seq x y z
N MET A 1 -4.52 -46.57 40.16
CA MET A 1 -3.24 -46.42 39.44
C MET A 1 -2.18 -47.38 39.99
N ASN A 2 -1.38 -48.01 39.12
CA ASN A 2 -0.27 -48.85 39.48
C ASN A 2 0.81 -48.01 40.18
N LYS A 3 1.40 -48.56 41.30
CA LYS A 3 2.41 -47.81 42.07
C LYS A 3 3.61 -47.35 41.25
N MET A 4 4.10 -48.21 40.33
CA MET A 4 5.23 -47.85 39.45
C MET A 4 4.90 -46.67 38.53
N LEU A 5 3.68 -46.61 37.98
CA LEU A 5 3.20 -45.51 37.16
C LEU A 5 3.09 -44.25 38.04
N TYR A 6 2.54 -44.38 39.24
CA TYR A 6 2.39 -43.27 40.19
C TYR A 6 3.72 -42.60 40.56
N ASP A 7 4.74 -43.43 40.79
CA ASP A 7 6.09 -42.95 41.17
C ASP A 7 6.84 -42.26 40.00
N LEU A 8 6.41 -42.48 38.76
CA LEU A 8 7.00 -41.87 37.54
C LEU A 8 6.30 -40.55 37.15
N MET A 9 5.18 -40.23 37.75
CA MET A 9 4.37 -39.05 37.38
C MET A 9 4.92 -37.76 37.97
N ASP A 10 5.04 -36.73 37.19
CA ASP A 10 5.28 -35.36 37.63
C ASP A 10 3.95 -34.71 38.02
N TRP A 11 3.55 -34.89 39.28
CA TRP A 11 2.25 -34.42 39.79
C TRP A 11 2.14 -32.90 39.78
N ALA A 12 3.22 -32.15 39.97
CA ALA A 12 3.22 -30.70 39.91
C ALA A 12 2.98 -30.23 38.46
N GLY A 13 3.66 -30.82 37.49
CA GLY A 13 3.44 -30.52 36.07
C GLY A 13 2.04 -30.93 35.57
N ILE A 14 1.48 -32.04 36.13
CA ILE A 14 0.09 -32.43 35.83
C ILE A 14 -0.90 -31.36 36.34
N GLU A 15 -0.69 -30.86 37.54
CA GLU A 15 -1.50 -29.77 38.10
C GLU A 15 -1.40 -28.51 37.22
N GLU A 16 -0.21 -28.09 36.81
CA GLU A 16 -0.04 -26.97 35.85
C GLU A 16 -0.76 -27.24 34.51
N MET A 17 -0.72 -28.47 34.02
CA MET A 17 -1.41 -28.87 32.78
C MET A 17 -2.92 -28.78 32.93
N VAL A 18 -3.49 -29.31 34.00
CA VAL A 18 -4.93 -29.30 34.30
C VAL A 18 -5.45 -27.87 34.44
N TYR A 19 -4.70 -27.04 35.19
CA TYR A 19 -5.03 -25.59 35.29
C TYR A 19 -4.66 -24.77 34.06
N SER A 20 -4.16 -25.43 33.01
CA SER A 20 -3.79 -24.79 31.75
C SER A 20 -2.71 -23.71 31.91
N GLU A 21 -1.68 -23.98 32.70
CA GLU A 21 -0.57 -23.07 33.01
C GLU A 21 0.78 -23.60 32.52
N ALA A 22 0.80 -24.82 32.00
CA ALA A 22 2.01 -25.45 31.49
C ALA A 22 2.58 -24.70 30.29
N ARG A 23 3.80 -24.19 30.42
CA ARG A 23 4.51 -23.52 29.30
C ARG A 23 5.12 -24.51 28.32
N HIS A 24 5.46 -25.70 28.79
CA HIS A 24 6.12 -26.76 28.03
C HIS A 24 5.30 -28.06 28.09
N PRO A 25 4.12 -28.08 27.43
CA PRO A 25 3.26 -29.27 27.47
C PRO A 25 3.98 -30.53 26.94
N GLU A 26 4.96 -30.38 26.05
CA GLU A 26 5.76 -31.47 25.51
C GLU A 26 6.67 -32.18 26.54
N ASN A 27 6.93 -31.61 27.68
CA ASN A 27 7.69 -32.27 28.74
C ASN A 27 6.88 -33.36 29.47
N LEU A 28 5.55 -33.20 29.41
CA LEU A 28 4.61 -34.17 30.01
C LEU A 28 3.92 -34.98 28.92
N LEU A 29 3.25 -34.30 28.00
CA LEU A 29 2.40 -34.95 26.98
C LEU A 29 3.27 -35.64 25.92
N GLY A 30 2.69 -36.69 25.35
CA GLY A 30 3.39 -37.51 24.40
C GLY A 30 3.99 -38.78 24.97
N ALA A 31 5.04 -39.28 24.34
CA ALA A 31 5.73 -40.53 24.73
C ALA A 31 7.17 -40.22 25.16
N HIS A 32 7.53 -40.66 26.33
CA HIS A 32 8.86 -40.42 26.93
C HIS A 32 9.51 -41.76 27.33
N VAL A 33 10.81 -41.92 27.05
CA VAL A 33 11.57 -43.11 27.56
C VAL A 33 11.95 -42.85 29.02
N VAL A 34 11.50 -43.74 29.88
CA VAL A 34 11.72 -43.68 31.33
C VAL A 34 12.25 -45.01 31.84
N ASP A 35 12.64 -45.05 33.11
CA ASP A 35 12.98 -46.31 33.75
C ASP A 35 11.78 -47.29 33.76
N GLY A 36 11.99 -48.45 33.17
CA GLY A 36 10.94 -49.50 33.07
C GLY A 36 10.13 -49.49 31.78
N GLY A 37 10.29 -48.47 30.89
CA GLY A 37 9.56 -48.48 29.62
C GLY A 37 9.43 -47.17 28.89
N VAL A 38 8.36 -47.05 28.14
CA VAL A 38 7.89 -45.82 27.51
C VAL A 38 6.64 -45.34 28.24
N LEU A 39 6.71 -44.20 28.86
CA LEU A 39 5.60 -43.53 29.51
C LEU A 39 4.88 -42.72 28.44
N VAL A 40 3.58 -42.98 28.20
CA VAL A 40 2.72 -42.19 27.32
C VAL A 40 1.71 -41.46 28.19
N GLN A 41 1.65 -40.13 28.01
CA GLN A 41 0.76 -39.25 28.75
C GLN A 41 -0.08 -38.40 27.77
N ALA A 42 -1.37 -38.27 28.07
CA ALA A 42 -2.29 -37.47 27.28
C ALA A 42 -3.27 -36.71 28.19
N PHE A 43 -3.52 -35.44 27.83
CA PHE A 43 -4.54 -34.63 28.49
C PHE A 43 -5.67 -34.35 27.51
N ILE A 44 -6.80 -35.01 27.70
CA ILE A 44 -7.99 -34.92 26.85
C ILE A 44 -9.20 -34.78 27.77
N PRO A 45 -9.56 -33.55 28.15
CA PRO A 45 -10.82 -33.26 28.83
C PRO A 45 -12.00 -33.90 28.05
N THR A 46 -12.99 -34.40 28.75
CA THR A 46 -14.14 -35.13 28.18
C THR A 46 -13.86 -36.53 27.66
N ALA A 47 -12.66 -37.08 27.78
CA ALA A 47 -12.39 -38.48 27.51
C ALA A 47 -12.84 -39.34 28.70
N GLU A 48 -13.62 -40.39 28.44
CA GLU A 48 -13.97 -41.42 29.42
C GLU A 48 -12.84 -42.45 29.53
N SER A 49 -12.27 -42.81 28.38
CA SER A 49 -11.17 -43.76 28.32
C SER A 49 -10.27 -43.58 27.10
N ILE A 50 -8.96 -43.87 27.28
CA ILE A 50 -7.97 -43.79 26.19
C ILE A 50 -7.17 -45.08 26.11
N GLU A 51 -6.96 -45.61 24.89
CA GLU A 51 -6.04 -46.68 24.57
C GLU A 51 -4.90 -46.19 23.69
N VAL A 52 -3.67 -46.58 24.01
CA VAL A 52 -2.49 -46.36 23.13
C VAL A 52 -2.29 -47.59 22.25
N LYS A 53 -2.37 -47.42 20.94
CA LYS A 53 -1.97 -48.43 19.97
C LYS A 53 -0.56 -48.14 19.47
N MET A 54 0.42 -48.89 19.92
CA MET A 54 1.84 -48.73 19.58
C MET A 54 2.40 -50.01 18.96
N GLY A 55 2.71 -49.99 17.64
CA GLY A 55 3.09 -51.18 16.89
C GLY A 55 1.96 -52.21 16.84
N SER A 56 2.19 -53.45 17.30
CA SER A 56 1.15 -54.51 17.39
C SER A 56 0.40 -54.51 18.72
N GLY A 57 0.81 -53.70 19.69
CA GLY A 57 0.22 -53.71 21.06
C GLY A 57 -0.81 -52.61 21.21
N THR A 58 -1.86 -52.91 22.01
CA THR A 58 -2.82 -51.92 22.50
C THR A 58 -2.75 -51.89 24.01
N TYR A 59 -2.68 -50.74 24.60
CA TYR A 59 -2.47 -50.54 26.02
C TYR A 59 -3.50 -49.56 26.58
N GLN A 60 -4.29 -49.96 27.57
CA GLN A 60 -5.24 -49.10 28.25
C GLN A 60 -4.50 -48.08 29.11
N MET A 61 -4.85 -46.81 28.97
CA MET A 61 -4.35 -45.75 29.85
C MET A 61 -5.14 -45.74 31.18
N GLU A 62 -4.47 -45.42 32.25
CA GLU A 62 -5.09 -45.15 33.55
C GLU A 62 -5.35 -43.63 33.68
N MET A 63 -6.54 -43.25 34.14
CA MET A 63 -6.86 -41.87 34.46
C MET A 63 -6.07 -41.45 35.71
N ALA A 64 -5.24 -40.45 35.57
CA ALA A 64 -4.42 -39.88 36.60
C ALA A 64 -5.07 -38.70 37.32
N ASP A 65 -5.88 -37.94 36.59
CA ASP A 65 -6.65 -36.82 37.10
C ASP A 65 -8.04 -36.79 36.46
N GLU A 66 -9.06 -36.46 37.25
CA GLU A 66 -10.48 -36.48 36.86
C GLU A 66 -10.84 -35.47 35.78
N GLU A 67 -10.00 -34.42 35.60
CA GLU A 67 -10.16 -33.44 34.52
C GLU A 67 -9.70 -33.98 33.13
N GLY A 68 -9.29 -35.28 33.04
CA GLY A 68 -8.98 -35.98 31.79
C GLY A 68 -7.48 -36.15 31.51
N PHE A 69 -6.64 -36.21 32.52
CA PHE A 69 -5.24 -36.57 32.34
C PHE A 69 -5.06 -38.11 32.47
N PHE A 70 -4.48 -38.70 31.41
CA PHE A 70 -4.29 -40.15 31.31
C PHE A 70 -2.83 -40.49 31.11
N ALA A 71 -2.42 -41.66 31.65
CA ALA A 71 -1.05 -42.15 31.52
C ALA A 71 -0.99 -43.67 31.40
N VAL A 72 0.04 -44.20 30.72
CA VAL A 72 0.34 -45.61 30.65
C VAL A 72 1.85 -45.86 30.54
N LEU A 73 2.38 -46.83 31.25
CA LEU A 73 3.75 -47.30 31.10
C LEU A 73 3.78 -48.55 30.21
N ILE A 74 4.37 -48.42 29.02
CA ILE A 74 4.49 -49.49 28.03
C ILE A 74 5.84 -50.14 28.14
N PRO A 75 5.95 -51.49 28.28
CA PRO A 75 7.22 -52.20 28.48
C PRO A 75 8.01 -52.30 27.18
N ARG A 76 8.52 -51.17 26.69
CA ARG A 76 9.36 -51.01 25.49
C ARG A 76 10.55 -50.14 25.77
N LYS A 77 11.66 -50.37 25.07
CA LYS A 77 12.89 -49.57 25.21
C LYS A 77 12.96 -48.33 24.33
N THR A 78 12.09 -48.28 23.30
CA THR A 78 12.11 -47.20 22.31
C THR A 78 10.69 -46.79 21.94
N ILE A 79 10.49 -45.52 21.68
CA ILE A 79 9.26 -44.98 21.16
C ILE A 79 9.09 -45.48 19.71
N ALA A 80 7.90 -45.97 19.37
CA ALA A 80 7.49 -46.28 18.02
C ALA A 80 6.27 -45.42 17.65
N PRO A 81 5.96 -45.22 16.39
CA PRO A 81 4.73 -44.51 15.99
C PRO A 81 3.49 -45.12 16.65
N TYR A 82 2.62 -44.29 17.20
CA TYR A 82 1.45 -44.72 17.95
C TYR A 82 0.23 -43.82 17.64
N THR A 83 -0.98 -44.32 17.93
CA THR A 83 -2.23 -43.59 17.93
C THR A 83 -2.90 -43.68 19.29
N LEU A 84 -3.71 -42.69 19.59
CA LEU A 84 -4.61 -42.66 20.75
C LEU A 84 -6.02 -43.03 20.26
N ARG A 85 -6.64 -44.04 20.83
CA ARG A 85 -8.04 -44.40 20.67
C ARG A 85 -8.80 -43.86 21.86
N ILE A 86 -9.65 -42.91 21.60
CA ILE A 86 -10.36 -42.15 22.62
C ILE A 86 -11.81 -42.53 22.58
N THR A 87 -12.39 -42.84 23.74
CA THR A 87 -13.84 -42.90 23.92
C THR A 87 -14.24 -41.71 24.77
N TYR A 88 -15.11 -40.88 24.25
CA TYR A 88 -15.57 -39.68 24.94
C TYR A 88 -16.80 -39.98 25.82
N ASP A 89 -17.12 -39.08 26.76
CA ASP A 89 -18.26 -39.13 27.67
C ASP A 89 -19.63 -39.24 26.97
N ASN A 90 -19.71 -38.77 25.72
CA ASN A 90 -20.89 -38.91 24.86
C ASN A 90 -20.90 -40.22 24.02
N GLU A 91 -20.04 -41.21 24.39
CA GLU A 91 -19.87 -42.49 23.70
C GLU A 91 -19.29 -42.42 22.28
N THR A 92 -18.95 -41.22 21.78
CA THR A 92 -18.26 -41.06 20.47
C THR A 92 -16.83 -41.61 20.59
N LYS A 93 -16.28 -42.09 19.46
CA LYS A 93 -14.93 -42.66 19.41
C LYS A 93 -14.09 -41.98 18.35
N ALA A 94 -12.80 -41.72 18.66
CA ALA A 94 -11.82 -41.21 17.72
C ALA A 94 -10.54 -42.03 17.78
N GLU A 95 -9.84 -42.20 16.68
CA GLU A 95 -8.45 -42.64 16.61
C GLU A 95 -7.59 -41.50 16.00
N ILE A 96 -6.68 -40.95 16.77
CA ILE A 96 -5.85 -39.83 16.37
C ILE A 96 -4.37 -40.15 16.53
N ARG A 97 -3.51 -39.54 15.73
CA ARG A 97 -2.09 -39.42 16.04
C ARG A 97 -1.95 -38.38 17.13
N ASP A 98 -1.12 -38.64 18.09
CA ASP A 98 -0.85 -37.69 19.17
C ASP A 98 -0.08 -36.46 18.61
N PRO A 99 -0.61 -35.21 18.74
CA PRO A 99 0.09 -33.99 18.32
C PRO A 99 1.49 -33.82 18.92
N TYR A 100 1.68 -34.30 20.15
CA TYR A 100 2.97 -34.21 20.88
C TYR A 100 3.99 -35.27 20.44
N SER A 101 3.60 -36.22 19.57
CA SER A 101 4.54 -37.18 18.99
C SER A 101 5.37 -36.62 17.82
N PHE A 102 5.11 -35.40 17.37
CA PHE A 102 5.83 -34.77 16.27
C PHE A 102 6.90 -33.80 16.80
N SER A 103 8.06 -33.77 16.12
CA SER A 103 9.11 -32.80 16.41
C SER A 103 8.73 -31.39 15.94
N ASN A 104 9.39 -30.40 16.51
CA ASN A 104 9.25 -29.02 16.09
C ASN A 104 9.65 -28.84 14.62
N GLN A 105 8.90 -28.01 13.88
CA GLN A 105 9.06 -27.77 12.45
C GLN A 105 9.77 -26.45 12.13
N ILE A 106 9.90 -25.57 13.13
CA ILE A 106 10.64 -24.31 13.01
C ILE A 106 12.06 -24.54 13.53
N THR A 107 13.04 -24.25 12.69
CA THR A 107 14.44 -24.48 13.04
C THR A 107 15.00 -23.32 13.85
N GLU A 108 16.01 -23.60 14.67
CA GLU A 108 16.76 -22.61 15.45
C GLU A 108 17.32 -21.47 14.57
N GLN A 109 17.73 -21.76 13.32
CA GLN A 109 18.22 -20.75 12.41
C GLN A 109 17.12 -19.80 11.93
N GLU A 110 15.91 -20.29 11.73
CA GLU A 110 14.74 -19.49 11.35
C GLU A 110 14.32 -18.59 12.51
N LEU A 111 14.34 -19.11 13.74
CA LEU A 111 14.06 -18.34 14.95
C LEU A 111 15.09 -17.22 15.16
N LYS A 112 16.39 -17.50 15.04
CA LYS A 112 17.45 -16.47 15.10
C LYS A 112 17.29 -15.38 14.06
N LYS A 113 16.89 -15.72 12.84
CA LYS A 113 16.62 -14.73 11.80
C LYS A 113 15.39 -13.88 12.12
N PHE A 114 14.34 -14.49 12.67
CA PHE A 114 13.14 -13.78 13.09
C PHE A 114 13.43 -12.83 14.25
N ASP A 115 14.14 -13.29 15.26
CA ASP A 115 14.55 -12.49 16.42
C ASP A 115 15.42 -11.28 15.99
N ALA A 116 16.27 -11.48 15.00
CA ALA A 116 17.08 -10.40 14.41
C ALA A 116 16.32 -9.50 13.41
N GLY A 117 15.03 -9.75 13.13
CA GLY A 117 14.22 -8.95 12.20
C GLY A 117 14.53 -9.16 10.72
N VAL A 118 15.18 -10.29 10.35
CA VAL A 118 15.66 -10.55 8.97
C VAL A 118 15.15 -11.86 8.37
N ASN A 119 14.09 -12.44 8.92
CA ASN A 119 13.41 -13.58 8.34
C ASN A 119 12.30 -13.10 7.38
N TYR A 120 12.65 -12.68 6.19
CA TYR A 120 11.70 -12.11 5.22
C TYR A 120 10.69 -13.10 4.64
N GLU A 121 10.82 -14.38 4.96
CA GLU A 121 9.89 -15.44 4.59
C GLU A 121 9.21 -16.07 5.82
N VAL A 122 9.17 -15.33 6.94
CA VAL A 122 8.58 -15.78 8.21
C VAL A 122 7.14 -16.26 8.06
N TYR A 123 6.39 -15.70 7.11
CA TYR A 123 5.02 -16.11 6.77
C TYR A 123 4.88 -17.55 6.24
N LYS A 124 5.99 -18.23 5.96
CA LYS A 124 6.00 -19.67 5.63
C LYS A 124 6.06 -20.54 6.87
N LYS A 125 6.21 -19.94 8.05
CA LYS A 125 6.39 -20.61 9.33
C LYS A 125 5.38 -20.18 10.38
N LEU A 126 5.25 -18.86 10.61
CA LEU A 126 4.19 -18.33 11.47
C LEU A 126 2.89 -18.31 10.70
N GLY A 127 1.79 -18.60 11.39
CA GLY A 127 0.48 -18.83 10.79
C GLY A 127 0.01 -20.28 10.88
N ALA A 128 -0.92 -20.66 10.01
CA ALA A 128 -1.45 -22.02 9.88
C ALA A 128 -1.09 -22.61 8.52
N HIS A 129 -0.31 -23.68 8.51
CA HIS A 129 0.23 -24.27 7.28
C HIS A 129 -0.16 -25.73 7.11
N PRO A 130 -1.05 -26.07 6.16
CA PRO A 130 -1.29 -27.46 5.74
C PRO A 130 0.02 -28.09 5.28
N MET A 131 0.41 -29.20 5.89
CA MET A 131 1.66 -29.89 5.56
C MET A 131 1.62 -31.39 5.89
N THR A 132 2.67 -32.10 5.51
CA THR A 132 2.86 -33.50 5.86
C THR A 132 4.12 -33.66 6.70
N VAL A 133 3.99 -34.14 7.92
CA VAL A 133 5.10 -34.44 8.85
C VAL A 133 5.13 -35.95 9.11
N ASP A 134 6.26 -36.59 8.94
CA ASP A 134 6.44 -38.06 9.14
C ASP A 134 5.38 -38.92 8.39
N GLY A 135 4.98 -38.46 7.20
CA GLY A 135 3.97 -39.13 6.37
C GLY A 135 2.51 -38.90 6.81
N VAL A 136 2.28 -38.07 7.82
CA VAL A 136 0.95 -37.70 8.33
C VAL A 136 0.57 -36.31 7.87
N LYS A 137 -0.58 -36.16 7.22
CA LYS A 137 -1.14 -34.86 6.85
C LYS A 137 -1.72 -34.18 8.10
N GLY A 138 -1.64 -32.86 8.13
CA GLY A 138 -2.16 -32.03 9.20
C GLY A 138 -1.83 -30.56 8.97
N VAL A 139 -1.98 -29.75 10.00
CA VAL A 139 -1.72 -28.31 9.97
C VAL A 139 -0.70 -27.94 11.06
N LEU A 140 0.35 -27.26 10.68
CA LEU A 140 1.27 -26.61 11.60
C LEU A 140 0.68 -25.24 11.96
N PHE A 141 0.50 -25.00 13.25
CA PHE A 141 0.18 -23.68 13.82
C PHE A 141 1.40 -23.10 14.48
N ALA A 142 1.70 -21.82 14.24
CA ALA A 142 2.77 -21.14 14.92
C ALA A 142 2.48 -19.65 15.10
N VAL A 143 2.80 -19.11 16.30
CA VAL A 143 2.51 -17.73 16.67
C VAL A 143 3.58 -17.17 17.60
N TRP A 144 3.82 -15.87 17.49
CA TRP A 144 4.74 -15.13 18.36
C TRP A 144 3.97 -14.44 19.49
N ALA A 145 4.22 -14.87 20.74
CA ALA A 145 3.56 -14.37 21.95
C ALA A 145 4.49 -14.46 23.18
N PRO A 146 5.61 -13.74 23.23
CA PRO A 146 6.69 -13.92 24.21
C PRO A 146 6.27 -13.70 25.66
N CYS A 147 5.25 -12.90 25.92
CA CYS A 147 4.75 -12.58 27.25
C CYS A 147 3.52 -13.42 27.65
N ALA A 148 3.13 -14.41 26.83
CA ALA A 148 2.07 -15.33 27.20
C ALA A 148 2.53 -16.32 28.29
N MET A 149 1.64 -16.65 29.19
CA MET A 149 1.83 -17.77 30.11
C MET A 149 1.75 -19.10 29.35
N ARG A 150 0.72 -19.22 28.49
CA ARG A 150 0.45 -20.37 27.64
C ARG A 150 -0.28 -19.91 26.35
N VAL A 151 -0.06 -20.60 25.27
CA VAL A 151 -0.82 -20.45 24.02
C VAL A 151 -1.41 -21.77 23.61
N SER A 152 -2.66 -21.78 23.19
CA SER A 152 -3.31 -22.93 22.58
C SER A 152 -3.95 -22.56 21.26
N VAL A 153 -3.98 -23.47 20.30
CA VAL A 153 -4.82 -23.34 19.12
C VAL A 153 -6.20 -23.92 19.41
N VAL A 154 -7.25 -23.13 19.15
CA VAL A 154 -8.64 -23.51 19.38
C VAL A 154 -9.46 -23.35 18.10
N GLY A 155 -10.49 -24.20 17.97
CA GLY A 155 -11.38 -24.20 16.83
C GLY A 155 -12.46 -25.28 17.00
N ASP A 156 -13.30 -25.48 15.97
CA ASP A 156 -14.35 -26.52 16.01
C ASP A 156 -13.78 -27.92 16.25
N PHE A 157 -12.56 -28.18 15.79
CA PHE A 157 -11.86 -29.47 15.92
C PHE A 157 -11.53 -29.84 17.36
N ASN A 158 -11.62 -28.93 18.31
CA ASN A 158 -11.40 -29.17 19.73
C ASN A 158 -12.45 -28.50 20.63
N LEU A 159 -13.60 -28.15 20.05
CA LEU A 159 -14.71 -27.49 20.76
C LEU A 159 -14.35 -26.15 21.36
N TRP A 160 -13.37 -25.47 20.80
CA TRP A 160 -12.84 -24.17 21.27
C TRP A 160 -12.27 -24.23 22.71
N ASP A 161 -11.87 -25.45 23.16
CA ASP A 161 -11.29 -25.67 24.49
C ASP A 161 -9.76 -25.55 24.45
N GLY A 162 -9.24 -24.45 25.00
CA GLY A 162 -7.79 -24.15 25.05
C GLY A 162 -6.96 -25.11 25.89
N ARG A 163 -7.57 -26.00 26.67
CA ARG A 163 -6.85 -27.05 27.43
C ARG A 163 -6.32 -28.14 26.51
N ARG A 164 -6.89 -28.33 25.31
CA ARG A 164 -6.69 -29.54 24.46
C ARG A 164 -5.49 -29.51 23.54
N HIS A 165 -5.14 -28.35 22.98
CA HIS A 165 -4.04 -28.20 22.03
C HIS A 165 -3.12 -27.06 22.49
N GLN A 166 -2.51 -27.26 23.67
CA GLN A 166 -1.50 -26.34 24.20
C GLN A 166 -0.24 -26.42 23.33
N MET A 167 0.28 -25.27 22.89
CA MET A 167 1.38 -25.19 21.93
C MET A 167 2.73 -25.24 22.65
N LYS A 168 3.75 -25.82 21.99
CA LYS A 168 5.13 -25.92 22.47
C LYS A 168 5.85 -24.59 22.32
N LEU A 169 6.52 -24.13 23.38
CA LEU A 169 7.28 -22.89 23.36
C LEU A 169 8.72 -23.10 22.88
N HIS A 170 9.16 -22.31 21.92
CA HIS A 170 10.58 -22.10 21.65
C HIS A 170 11.15 -21.09 22.65
N GLU A 171 11.74 -21.61 23.71
CA GLU A 171 12.29 -20.80 24.81
C GLU A 171 13.32 -19.78 24.29
N GLY A 172 13.26 -18.54 24.80
CA GLY A 172 14.13 -17.44 24.39
C GLY A 172 13.69 -16.68 23.16
N TYR A 173 12.77 -17.23 22.33
CA TYR A 173 12.24 -16.56 21.14
C TYR A 173 10.77 -16.14 21.29
N GLY A 174 10.04 -16.76 22.22
CA GLY A 174 8.62 -16.49 22.46
C GLY A 174 7.72 -16.91 21.30
N VAL A 175 8.17 -17.87 20.49
CA VAL A 175 7.38 -18.48 19.41
C VAL A 175 6.80 -19.79 19.93
N TYR A 176 5.50 -19.96 19.76
CA TYR A 176 4.78 -21.20 20.04
C TYR A 176 4.46 -21.93 18.76
N GLU A 177 4.60 -23.26 18.74
CA GLU A 177 4.18 -24.09 17.62
C GLU A 177 3.51 -25.40 18.05
N LEU A 178 2.60 -25.91 17.21
CA LEU A 178 2.03 -27.25 17.33
C LEU A 178 1.59 -27.76 15.97
N PHE A 179 2.00 -28.98 15.62
CA PHE A 179 1.45 -29.68 14.47
C PHE A 179 0.20 -30.49 14.91
N VAL A 180 -0.96 -30.17 14.30
CA VAL A 180 -2.22 -30.88 14.58
C VAL A 180 -2.50 -31.86 13.43
N PRO A 181 -2.32 -33.18 13.65
CA PRO A 181 -2.51 -34.19 12.63
C PRO A 181 -3.97 -34.37 12.26
N GLY A 182 -4.26 -34.65 10.99
CA GLY A 182 -5.60 -34.94 10.50
C GLY A 182 -6.48 -33.71 10.29
N LEU A 183 -5.99 -32.52 10.62
CA LEU A 183 -6.72 -31.28 10.34
C LEU A 183 -6.52 -30.88 8.88
N GLU A 184 -7.56 -30.34 8.28
CA GLU A 184 -7.59 -30.02 6.85
C GLU A 184 -7.80 -28.52 6.60
N GLU A 185 -7.63 -28.12 5.36
CA GLU A 185 -7.98 -26.80 4.86
C GLU A 185 -9.46 -26.47 5.11
N GLY A 186 -9.76 -25.21 5.45
CA GLY A 186 -11.10 -24.72 5.77
C GLY A 186 -11.42 -24.76 7.28
N ALA A 187 -10.57 -25.35 8.11
CA ALA A 187 -10.77 -25.35 9.55
C ALA A 187 -10.71 -23.94 10.13
N LEU A 188 -11.71 -23.61 10.97
CA LEU A 188 -11.73 -22.35 11.74
C LEU A 188 -10.84 -22.48 12.95
N TYR A 189 -10.07 -21.42 13.24
CA TYR A 189 -9.22 -21.37 14.42
C TYR A 189 -8.98 -19.98 14.96
N LYS A 190 -8.59 -19.93 16.24
CA LYS A 190 -7.97 -18.77 16.93
C LYS A 190 -6.85 -19.26 17.81
N TYR A 191 -6.05 -18.33 18.32
CA TYR A 191 -5.16 -18.59 19.44
C TYR A 191 -5.84 -18.17 20.74
N GLU A 192 -5.93 -19.10 21.69
CA GLU A 192 -6.25 -18.77 23.07
C GLU A 192 -4.95 -18.53 23.80
N ILE A 193 -4.76 -17.28 24.23
CA ILE A 193 -3.56 -16.83 24.93
C ILE A 193 -3.90 -16.62 26.40
N LYS A 194 -3.31 -17.39 27.30
CA LYS A 194 -3.41 -17.16 28.74
C LYS A 194 -2.38 -16.11 29.13
N LYS A 195 -2.85 -14.96 29.60
CA LYS A 195 -1.99 -13.86 30.05
C LYS A 195 -1.29 -14.21 31.37
N MET A 196 -0.23 -13.50 31.70
CA MET A 196 0.50 -13.69 32.96
C MET A 196 -0.33 -13.45 34.24
N ASN A 197 -1.48 -12.77 34.13
CA ASN A 197 -2.43 -12.62 35.23
C ASN A 197 -3.47 -13.74 35.30
N GLY A 198 -3.37 -14.75 34.44
CA GLY A 198 -4.24 -15.92 34.40
C GLY A 198 -5.48 -15.80 33.51
N ASP A 199 -5.85 -14.60 32.99
CA ASP A 199 -7.02 -14.44 32.14
C ASP A 199 -6.73 -14.93 30.71
N PRO A 200 -7.56 -15.80 30.11
CA PRO A 200 -7.43 -16.17 28.70
C PRO A 200 -8.06 -15.09 27.81
N ILE A 201 -7.43 -14.89 26.65
CA ILE A 201 -7.96 -14.04 25.57
C ILE A 201 -7.93 -14.81 24.25
N LEU A 202 -8.90 -14.55 23.38
CA LEU A 202 -8.96 -15.15 22.05
C LEU A 202 -8.46 -14.15 21.00
N LYS A 203 -7.47 -14.56 20.19
CA LYS A 203 -6.84 -13.75 19.17
C LYS A 203 -6.95 -14.39 17.79
N ALA A 204 -7.29 -13.61 16.77
CA ALA A 204 -7.09 -14.00 15.39
C ALA A 204 -5.59 -14.11 15.10
N ASP A 205 -5.23 -14.92 14.14
CA ASP A 205 -3.83 -15.10 13.76
C ASP A 205 -3.32 -13.93 12.91
N PRO A 206 -2.28 -13.20 13.33
CA PRO A 206 -1.69 -12.10 12.56
C PRO A 206 -1.14 -12.52 11.20
N TYR A 207 -0.79 -13.80 11.02
CA TYR A 207 -0.27 -14.37 9.78
C TYR A 207 -1.29 -15.22 9.01
N ALA A 208 -2.56 -15.19 9.40
CA ALA A 208 -3.61 -15.94 8.70
C ALA A 208 -3.67 -15.58 7.21
N ASN A 209 -3.74 -16.60 6.36
CA ASN A 209 -3.91 -16.42 4.92
C ASN A 209 -5.37 -16.19 4.50
N TYR A 210 -6.33 -16.49 5.39
CA TYR A 210 -7.75 -16.31 5.16
C TYR A 210 -8.49 -16.04 6.48
N ALA A 211 -9.56 -15.26 6.44
CA ALA A 211 -10.38 -14.90 7.59
C ALA A 211 -11.85 -15.19 7.34
N GLU A 212 -12.61 -15.40 8.41
CA GLU A 212 -14.07 -15.48 8.31
C GLU A 212 -14.65 -14.16 7.78
N LEU A 213 -15.79 -14.28 7.12
CA LEU A 213 -16.60 -13.10 6.74
C LEU A 213 -17.14 -12.43 8.01
N ARG A 214 -16.98 -11.11 8.05
CA ARG A 214 -17.51 -10.29 9.14
C ARG A 214 -19.02 -10.51 9.34
N PRO A 215 -19.55 -10.44 10.57
CA PRO A 215 -18.91 -9.98 11.81
C PRO A 215 -18.06 -11.02 12.54
N ASN A 216 -17.91 -12.20 11.99
CA ASN A 216 -17.07 -13.24 12.57
C ASN A 216 -15.60 -12.87 12.50
N THR A 217 -14.78 -13.48 13.36
CA THR A 217 -13.41 -13.02 13.60
C THR A 217 -12.39 -14.16 13.71
N ALA A 218 -12.75 -15.39 13.34
CA ALA A 218 -11.80 -16.48 13.32
C ALA A 218 -10.91 -16.43 12.06
N SER A 219 -9.75 -17.01 12.17
CA SER A 219 -8.88 -17.30 11.04
C SER A 219 -9.29 -18.64 10.41
N ILE A 220 -9.00 -18.81 9.14
CA ILE A 220 -9.30 -20.03 8.38
C ILE A 220 -7.99 -20.61 7.86
N VAL A 221 -7.79 -21.90 8.08
CA VAL A 221 -6.67 -22.65 7.49
C VAL A 221 -6.80 -22.63 5.97
N TRP A 222 -5.81 -22.10 5.26
CA TRP A 222 -5.84 -22.02 3.80
C TRP A 222 -4.47 -22.26 3.18
N ASP A 223 -4.41 -23.12 2.14
CA ASP A 223 -3.19 -23.38 1.38
C ASP A 223 -3.10 -22.44 0.17
N ILE A 224 -2.28 -21.39 0.28
CA ILE A 224 -2.05 -20.42 -0.82
C ILE A 224 -1.06 -20.94 -1.87
N GLU A 225 -0.39 -22.06 -1.66
CA GLU A 225 0.60 -22.61 -2.61
C GLU A 225 -0.04 -23.48 -3.72
N LYS A 226 -1.34 -23.79 -3.58
CA LYS A 226 -2.06 -24.66 -4.54
C LYS A 226 -2.43 -23.94 -5.85
N TYR A 227 -2.50 -22.59 -5.86
CA TYR A 227 -2.89 -21.82 -7.04
C TYR A 227 -1.85 -21.94 -8.15
N LYS A 228 -2.32 -22.11 -9.39
CA LYS A 228 -1.45 -22.25 -10.57
C LYS A 228 -1.49 -20.97 -11.41
N TRP A 229 -0.46 -20.20 -11.31
CA TRP A 229 -0.29 -18.95 -12.03
C TRP A 229 -0.08 -19.16 -13.54
N ASN A 230 -0.69 -18.28 -14.35
CA ASN A 230 -0.53 -18.23 -15.82
C ASN A 230 0.17 -16.95 -16.30
N ASP A 231 0.52 -16.05 -15.40
CA ASP A 231 1.03 -14.70 -15.65
C ASP A 231 2.56 -14.61 -15.85
N LYS A 232 3.24 -15.73 -16.04
CA LYS A 232 4.71 -15.75 -16.19
C LYS A 232 5.24 -14.75 -17.22
N ALA A 233 4.55 -14.59 -18.35
CA ALA A 233 4.95 -13.64 -19.40
C ALA A 233 4.89 -12.18 -18.92
N TRP A 234 3.89 -11.85 -18.08
CA TRP A 234 3.77 -10.55 -17.44
C TRP A 234 4.90 -10.32 -16.45
N MET A 235 5.15 -11.27 -15.55
CA MET A 235 6.22 -11.19 -14.56
C MET A 235 7.60 -11.02 -15.17
N ASP A 236 7.90 -11.78 -16.25
CA ASP A 236 9.14 -11.67 -17.00
C ASP A 236 9.30 -10.30 -17.73
N LYS A 237 8.19 -9.70 -18.16
CA LYS A 237 8.14 -8.36 -18.74
C LYS A 237 8.32 -7.29 -17.67
N ARG A 238 7.59 -7.40 -16.55
CA ARG A 238 7.64 -6.49 -15.41
C ARG A 238 9.07 -6.34 -14.89
N ALA A 239 9.75 -7.45 -14.64
CA ALA A 239 11.11 -7.46 -14.12
C ALA A 239 12.14 -6.73 -15.02
N LYS A 240 11.81 -6.49 -16.30
CA LYS A 240 12.68 -5.83 -17.28
C LYS A 240 12.23 -4.42 -17.65
N THR A 241 11.04 -4.01 -17.18
CA THR A 241 10.46 -2.73 -17.53
C THR A 241 11.04 -1.64 -16.63
N ASP A 242 11.58 -0.59 -17.26
CA ASP A 242 11.89 0.65 -16.58
C ASP A 242 10.62 1.51 -16.54
N THR A 243 9.93 1.52 -15.41
CA THR A 243 8.67 2.25 -15.22
C THR A 243 8.84 3.76 -15.29
N LYS A 244 10.04 4.27 -15.00
CA LYS A 244 10.34 5.72 -15.04
C LYS A 244 10.16 6.31 -16.43
N THR A 245 10.52 5.56 -17.47
CA THR A 245 10.49 5.99 -18.86
C THR A 245 9.23 5.57 -19.64
N LYS A 246 8.30 4.86 -18.97
CA LYS A 246 7.06 4.35 -19.57
C LYS A 246 5.84 5.10 -19.05
N PRO A 247 4.77 5.21 -19.84
CA PRO A 247 3.51 5.76 -19.35
C PRO A 247 2.95 4.87 -18.22
N MET A 248 2.48 5.50 -17.17
CA MET A 248 1.75 4.87 -16.08
C MET A 248 0.53 5.74 -15.78
N SER A 249 -0.64 5.28 -16.22
CA SER A 249 -1.95 5.87 -15.92
C SER A 249 -2.67 4.90 -15.00
N ILE A 250 -2.99 5.34 -13.81
CA ILE A 250 -3.50 4.53 -12.71
C ILE A 250 -4.99 4.87 -12.52
N TYR A 251 -5.80 3.83 -12.39
CA TYR A 251 -7.19 3.93 -11.98
C TYR A 251 -7.32 3.42 -10.55
N GLU A 252 -7.44 4.34 -9.60
CA GLU A 252 -7.62 4.01 -8.19
C GLU A 252 -9.08 3.65 -7.94
N LEU A 253 -9.35 2.57 -7.21
CA LEU A 253 -10.70 2.13 -6.96
C LEU A 253 -10.89 1.33 -5.66
N HIS A 254 -12.10 1.39 -5.12
CA HIS A 254 -12.63 0.51 -4.08
C HIS A 254 -13.49 -0.58 -4.72
N LEU A 255 -13.10 -1.85 -4.57
CA LEU A 255 -13.77 -2.98 -5.24
C LEU A 255 -15.25 -3.08 -4.89
N GLY A 256 -15.62 -2.87 -3.63
CA GLY A 256 -16.98 -3.04 -3.13
C GLY A 256 -17.98 -1.96 -3.57
N SER A 257 -17.50 -0.86 -4.20
CA SER A 257 -18.34 0.25 -4.67
C SER A 257 -18.10 0.63 -6.12
N PHE A 258 -17.23 -0.10 -6.85
CA PHE A 258 -17.08 0.09 -8.29
C PHE A 258 -18.35 -0.33 -9.04
N MET A 259 -18.86 -1.52 -8.75
CA MET A 259 -20.14 -2.07 -9.21
C MET A 259 -20.75 -2.92 -8.11
N ARG A 260 -22.07 -2.96 -8.03
CA ARG A 260 -22.80 -3.78 -7.05
C ARG A 260 -23.86 -4.66 -7.73
N LYS A 261 -24.25 -5.72 -7.04
CA LYS A 261 -25.42 -6.54 -7.34
C LYS A 261 -26.60 -6.06 -6.51
N GLU A 262 -27.80 -6.50 -6.88
CA GLU A 262 -28.95 -6.38 -5.99
C GLU A 262 -28.71 -7.18 -4.71
N LEU A 263 -28.98 -6.56 -3.56
CA LEU A 263 -28.89 -7.20 -2.25
C LEU A 263 -29.89 -8.35 -2.16
N GLN A 264 -29.41 -9.54 -1.87
CA GLN A 264 -30.26 -10.73 -1.71
C GLN A 264 -30.80 -10.81 -0.28
N MET A 265 -32.01 -11.38 -0.15
CA MET A 265 -32.64 -11.62 1.14
C MET A 265 -32.73 -13.13 1.39
N ASP A 266 -32.62 -13.54 2.63
CA ASP A 266 -32.88 -14.92 3.05
C ASP A 266 -34.41 -15.24 3.04
N GLU A 267 -34.78 -16.49 3.34
CA GLU A 267 -36.18 -16.92 3.41
C GLU A 267 -36.99 -16.18 4.48
N ALA A 268 -36.34 -15.60 5.48
CA ALA A 268 -36.96 -14.81 6.55
C ALA A 268 -37.07 -13.31 6.21
N GLY A 269 -36.51 -12.89 5.06
CA GLY A 269 -36.48 -11.49 4.60
C GLY A 269 -35.36 -10.66 5.21
N ASN A 270 -34.32 -11.27 5.77
CA ASN A 270 -33.15 -10.56 6.24
C ASN A 270 -32.11 -10.43 5.12
N PRO A 271 -31.34 -9.32 5.06
CA PRO A 271 -30.28 -9.16 4.07
C PRO A 271 -29.16 -10.18 4.26
N ILE A 272 -28.79 -10.86 3.17
CA ILE A 272 -27.62 -11.75 3.14
C ILE A 272 -26.37 -10.88 3.01
N VAL A 273 -25.59 -10.79 4.08
CA VAL A 273 -24.39 -9.96 4.17
C VAL A 273 -23.39 -10.31 3.06
N GLY A 274 -22.99 -9.31 2.28
CA GLY A 274 -22.00 -9.44 1.21
C GLY A 274 -22.57 -9.91 -0.14
N SER A 275 -23.87 -10.23 -0.22
CA SER A 275 -24.49 -10.66 -1.49
C SER A 275 -24.52 -9.56 -2.55
N GLU A 276 -24.43 -8.30 -2.11
CA GLU A 276 -24.36 -7.12 -2.96
C GLU A 276 -23.01 -6.96 -3.66
N PHE A 277 -21.96 -7.65 -3.21
CA PHE A 277 -20.63 -7.54 -3.82
C PHE A 277 -20.46 -8.54 -4.97
N TYR A 278 -19.74 -8.11 -6.00
CA TYR A 278 -19.12 -9.03 -6.94
C TYR A 278 -17.92 -9.69 -6.25
N ASN A 279 -17.77 -11.01 -6.41
CA ASN A 279 -16.56 -11.67 -5.96
C ASN A 279 -15.37 -11.32 -6.90
N TYR A 280 -14.14 -11.65 -6.45
CA TYR A 280 -12.92 -11.35 -7.18
C TYR A 280 -12.92 -11.89 -8.62
N ARG A 281 -13.51 -13.10 -8.85
CA ARG A 281 -13.60 -13.71 -10.20
C ARG A 281 -14.61 -13.00 -11.08
N GLU A 282 -15.72 -12.56 -10.51
CA GLU A 282 -16.80 -11.91 -11.24
C GLU A 282 -16.45 -10.47 -11.63
N ILE A 283 -15.73 -9.76 -10.73
CA ILE A 283 -15.38 -8.36 -10.98
C ILE A 283 -14.19 -8.21 -11.95
N ALA A 284 -13.25 -9.17 -11.96
CA ALA A 284 -12.04 -9.12 -12.78
C ALA A 284 -12.31 -8.83 -14.27
N PRO A 285 -13.19 -9.57 -14.98
CA PRO A 285 -13.47 -9.30 -16.39
C PRO A 285 -14.15 -7.94 -16.61
N LYS A 286 -15.05 -7.52 -15.72
CA LYS A 286 -15.76 -6.24 -15.81
C LYS A 286 -14.80 -5.06 -15.67
N LEU A 287 -13.98 -5.10 -14.64
CA LEU A 287 -12.96 -4.07 -14.38
C LEU A 287 -11.92 -4.02 -15.51
N ALA A 288 -11.42 -5.17 -15.95
CA ALA A 288 -10.43 -5.23 -17.02
C ALA A 288 -10.98 -4.68 -18.35
N GLU A 289 -12.23 -4.96 -18.69
CA GLU A 289 -12.89 -4.40 -19.87
C GLU A 289 -12.95 -2.87 -19.78
N TYR A 290 -13.38 -2.34 -18.64
CA TYR A 290 -13.45 -0.88 -18.41
C TYR A 290 -12.09 -0.22 -18.51
N VAL A 291 -11.11 -0.73 -17.76
CA VAL A 291 -9.74 -0.19 -17.71
C VAL A 291 -9.09 -0.18 -19.09
N LYS A 292 -9.26 -1.25 -19.87
CA LYS A 292 -8.76 -1.33 -21.27
C LYS A 292 -9.48 -0.36 -22.19
N LYS A 293 -10.82 -0.27 -22.09
CA LYS A 293 -11.62 0.68 -22.85
C LYS A 293 -11.14 2.11 -22.61
N MET A 294 -10.85 2.45 -21.35
CA MET A 294 -10.40 3.78 -20.93
C MET A 294 -8.91 4.03 -21.18
N GLY A 295 -8.12 3.00 -21.44
CA GLY A 295 -6.70 3.09 -21.74
C GLY A 295 -5.80 3.28 -20.51
N TYR A 296 -6.28 2.98 -19.31
CA TYR A 296 -5.44 2.92 -18.12
C TYR A 296 -4.46 1.74 -18.22
N THR A 297 -3.31 1.88 -17.60
CA THR A 297 -2.24 0.85 -17.60
C THR A 297 -2.21 0.03 -16.32
N HIS A 298 -2.65 0.62 -15.22
CA HIS A 298 -2.67 0.02 -13.89
C HIS A 298 -3.99 0.31 -13.21
N VAL A 299 -4.36 -0.57 -12.29
CA VAL A 299 -5.34 -0.29 -11.25
C VAL A 299 -4.61 -0.18 -9.91
N GLU A 300 -5.10 0.68 -9.03
CA GLU A 300 -4.69 0.76 -7.63
C GLU A 300 -5.92 0.46 -6.77
N LEU A 301 -5.84 -0.63 -6.00
CA LEU A 301 -6.95 -1.08 -5.15
C LEU A 301 -6.79 -0.46 -3.77
N LEU A 302 -7.82 0.25 -3.28
CA LEU A 302 -7.91 0.60 -1.87
C LEU A 302 -7.71 -0.68 -1.03
N PRO A 303 -7.31 -0.58 0.24
CA PRO A 303 -6.80 -1.74 0.98
C PRO A 303 -7.70 -2.97 0.90
N VAL A 304 -7.16 -4.05 0.34
CA VAL A 304 -7.83 -5.35 0.18
C VAL A 304 -7.43 -6.35 1.26
N MET A 305 -6.58 -5.97 2.22
CA MET A 305 -6.30 -6.76 3.40
C MET A 305 -7.55 -6.85 4.28
N GLU A 306 -7.69 -7.96 5.04
CA GLU A 306 -8.87 -8.13 5.87
C GLU A 306 -9.00 -7.05 6.94
N HIS A 307 -10.21 -6.54 7.09
CA HIS A 307 -10.54 -5.45 8.00
C HIS A 307 -11.97 -5.58 8.55
N PRO A 308 -12.24 -5.15 9.80
CA PRO A 308 -13.55 -5.36 10.42
C PRO A 308 -14.63 -4.37 9.94
N LEU A 309 -14.25 -3.13 9.60
CA LEU A 309 -15.17 -2.02 9.39
C LEU A 309 -15.18 -1.57 7.92
N ASP A 310 -16.34 -1.67 7.26
CA ASP A 310 -16.51 -1.23 5.86
C ASP A 310 -16.25 0.27 5.70
N ALA A 311 -16.75 1.08 6.65
CA ALA A 311 -16.56 2.53 6.65
C ALA A 311 -15.10 2.98 6.85
N SER A 312 -14.18 2.06 7.14
CA SER A 312 -12.74 2.34 7.11
C SER A 312 -12.12 2.25 5.73
N TRP A 313 -12.90 1.85 4.70
CA TRP A 313 -12.45 1.62 3.32
C TRP A 313 -11.27 0.63 3.19
N GLY A 314 -11.03 -0.13 4.27
CA GLY A 314 -9.90 -1.05 4.40
C GLY A 314 -8.67 -0.47 5.14
N TYR A 315 -8.67 0.80 5.53
CA TYR A 315 -7.52 1.42 6.22
C TYR A 315 -7.36 1.00 7.69
N GLN A 316 -8.28 0.23 8.26
CA GLN A 316 -8.15 -0.37 9.60
C GLN A 316 -7.91 -1.88 9.49
N VAL A 317 -6.72 -2.26 9.04
CA VAL A 317 -6.34 -3.64 8.74
C VAL A 317 -6.23 -4.48 10.00
N SER A 318 -6.89 -5.64 10.02
CA SER A 318 -6.79 -6.65 11.09
C SER A 318 -6.12 -7.95 10.63
N GLY A 319 -6.15 -8.27 9.32
CA GLY A 319 -5.55 -9.46 8.74
C GLY A 319 -4.58 -9.12 7.61
N TYR A 320 -3.32 -8.86 7.94
CA TYR A 320 -2.30 -8.35 7.01
C TYR A 320 -1.93 -9.32 5.89
N TYR A 321 -2.05 -10.64 6.14
CA TYR A 321 -1.67 -11.69 5.19
C TYR A 321 -2.88 -12.35 4.51
N ALA A 322 -4.09 -11.84 4.73
CA ALA A 322 -5.33 -12.33 4.15
C ALA A 322 -5.97 -11.29 3.24
N PRO A 323 -6.30 -11.61 1.99
CA PRO A 323 -7.23 -10.79 1.22
C PRO A 323 -8.61 -10.84 1.88
N THR A 324 -9.33 -9.71 1.87
CA THR A 324 -10.62 -9.64 2.56
C THR A 324 -11.61 -10.67 2.01
N SER A 325 -12.25 -11.39 2.93
CA SER A 325 -13.26 -12.40 2.65
C SER A 325 -14.56 -11.84 2.03
N ARG A 326 -14.74 -10.51 2.05
CA ARG A 326 -15.87 -9.82 1.43
C ARG A 326 -16.09 -10.18 -0.02
N TYR A 327 -14.99 -10.41 -0.75
CA TYR A 327 -15.01 -10.62 -2.20
C TYR A 327 -14.59 -12.04 -2.61
N GLY A 328 -14.49 -12.98 -1.66
CA GLY A 328 -14.18 -14.38 -1.93
C GLY A 328 -12.93 -14.91 -1.22
N THR A 329 -12.37 -15.97 -1.77
CA THR A 329 -11.24 -16.70 -1.21
C THR A 329 -9.90 -16.14 -1.66
N PRO A 330 -8.78 -16.51 -1.01
CA PRO A 330 -7.43 -16.20 -1.47
C PRO A 330 -7.16 -16.65 -2.92
N ASP A 331 -7.63 -17.84 -3.31
CA ASP A 331 -7.53 -18.32 -4.70
C ASP A 331 -8.31 -17.43 -5.70
N ASP A 332 -9.44 -16.87 -5.28
CA ASP A 332 -10.22 -15.96 -6.11
C ASP A 332 -9.49 -14.65 -6.33
N PHE A 333 -8.79 -14.15 -5.30
CA PHE A 333 -7.95 -12.96 -5.44
C PHE A 333 -6.71 -13.24 -6.30
N MET A 334 -6.07 -14.42 -6.17
CA MET A 334 -4.99 -14.82 -7.08
C MET A 334 -5.48 -14.90 -8.53
N TYR A 335 -6.70 -15.41 -8.74
CA TYR A 335 -7.33 -15.41 -10.08
C TYR A 335 -7.54 -13.98 -10.60
N PHE A 336 -8.00 -13.05 -9.74
CA PHE A 336 -8.15 -11.65 -10.12
C PHE A 336 -6.83 -11.06 -10.61
N MET A 337 -5.74 -11.26 -9.88
CA MET A 337 -4.40 -10.79 -10.25
C MET A 337 -3.93 -11.39 -11.57
N ASP A 338 -4.01 -12.72 -11.71
CA ASP A 338 -3.63 -13.47 -12.91
C ASP A 338 -4.45 -13.01 -14.13
N TYR A 339 -5.75 -12.78 -13.95
CA TYR A 339 -6.63 -12.28 -15.01
C TYR A 339 -6.22 -10.88 -15.47
N MET A 340 -5.99 -9.94 -14.53
CA MET A 340 -5.55 -8.57 -14.85
C MET A 340 -4.23 -8.58 -15.60
N HIS A 341 -3.25 -9.37 -15.16
CA HIS A 341 -1.97 -9.56 -15.86
C HIS A 341 -2.15 -10.13 -17.26
N GLY A 342 -3.04 -11.11 -17.44
CA GLY A 342 -3.42 -11.67 -18.74
C GLY A 342 -4.04 -10.64 -19.67
N GLN A 343 -4.68 -9.60 -19.15
CA GLN A 343 -5.21 -8.47 -19.92
C GLN A 343 -4.18 -7.35 -20.15
N GLY A 344 -2.98 -7.46 -19.60
CA GLY A 344 -1.91 -6.47 -19.74
C GLY A 344 -2.06 -5.27 -18.79
N ILE A 345 -2.76 -5.43 -17.67
CA ILE A 345 -3.03 -4.42 -16.64
C ILE A 345 -2.23 -4.77 -15.40
N GLY A 346 -1.45 -3.81 -14.88
CA GLY A 346 -0.77 -3.93 -13.60
C GLY A 346 -1.70 -3.67 -12.43
N VAL A 347 -1.42 -4.27 -11.27
CA VAL A 347 -2.22 -4.09 -10.05
C VAL A 347 -1.33 -3.59 -8.92
N ILE A 348 -1.64 -2.41 -8.40
CA ILE A 348 -1.03 -1.79 -7.23
C ILE A 348 -1.98 -2.05 -6.05
N LEU A 349 -1.42 -2.42 -4.91
CA LEU A 349 -2.20 -2.60 -3.68
C LEU A 349 -1.89 -1.46 -2.70
N ASP A 350 -2.94 -0.90 -2.15
CA ASP A 350 -2.82 0.05 -1.05
C ASP A 350 -2.53 -0.72 0.24
N TRP A 351 -1.52 -0.30 1.00
CA TRP A 351 -0.97 -0.99 2.16
C TRP A 351 -0.77 -0.04 3.33
N VAL A 352 -1.23 -0.46 4.50
CA VAL A 352 -1.32 0.39 5.71
C VAL A 352 -0.34 -0.08 6.79
N PRO A 353 0.97 0.21 6.71
CA PRO A 353 1.93 -0.15 7.75
C PRO A 353 2.02 0.88 8.89
N ALA A 354 1.30 1.99 8.79
CA ALA A 354 1.38 3.09 9.76
C ALA A 354 0.66 2.76 11.06
N HIS A 355 -0.47 2.08 11.00
CA HIS A 355 -1.33 1.85 12.15
C HIS A 355 -2.26 0.64 11.97
N PHE A 356 -2.95 0.25 13.05
CA PHE A 356 -3.93 -0.82 13.06
C PHE A 356 -5.04 -0.56 14.10
N PRO A 357 -6.22 -1.19 13.99
CA PRO A 357 -7.35 -0.96 14.89
C PRO A 357 -7.14 -1.56 16.28
N ARG A 358 -7.97 -1.12 17.24
CA ARG A 358 -7.91 -1.53 18.65
C ARG A 358 -8.76 -2.75 18.98
N ASP A 359 -9.26 -3.46 18.00
CA ASP A 359 -10.12 -4.62 18.20
C ASP A 359 -9.46 -5.65 19.12
N ALA A 360 -10.15 -6.02 20.20
CA ALA A 360 -9.59 -6.88 21.24
C ALA A 360 -9.21 -8.28 20.74
N TRP A 361 -9.84 -8.77 19.69
CA TRP A 361 -9.54 -10.04 19.04
C TRP A 361 -8.39 -9.95 18.01
N GLY A 362 -7.99 -8.73 17.64
CA GLY A 362 -6.90 -8.46 16.70
C GLY A 362 -5.53 -8.35 17.37
N MET A 363 -4.66 -7.52 16.78
CA MET A 363 -3.26 -7.40 17.21
C MET A 363 -3.05 -6.53 18.46
N ALA A 364 -4.02 -5.67 18.84
CA ALA A 364 -3.90 -4.82 20.03
C ALA A 364 -3.67 -5.66 21.28
N GLU A 365 -2.64 -5.33 22.05
CA GLU A 365 -2.26 -6.07 23.28
C GLU A 365 -2.23 -7.59 23.07
N PHE A 366 -1.57 -8.06 22.00
CA PHE A 366 -1.74 -9.39 21.44
C PHE A 366 -1.49 -10.52 22.45
N ASP A 367 -0.44 -10.45 23.22
CA ASP A 367 -0.10 -11.46 24.27
C ASP A 367 -0.43 -10.97 25.68
N GLY A 368 -1.33 -10.00 25.81
CA GLY A 368 -1.64 -9.33 27.05
C GLY A 368 -0.71 -8.15 27.35
N THR A 369 0.20 -7.86 26.44
CA THR A 369 1.10 -6.69 26.49
C THR A 369 1.07 -5.93 25.14
N CYS A 370 1.62 -4.72 25.10
CA CYS A 370 1.82 -3.98 23.86
C CYS A 370 2.89 -4.69 23.00
N LEU A 371 2.49 -5.73 22.26
CA LEU A 371 3.41 -6.58 21.50
C LEU A 371 3.79 -5.94 20.16
N TYR A 372 2.82 -5.52 19.37
CA TYR A 372 3.01 -4.88 18.07
C TYR A 372 3.12 -3.36 18.17
N GLU A 373 2.44 -2.75 19.13
CA GLU A 373 2.43 -1.32 19.41
C GLU A 373 3.46 -0.90 20.45
N HIS A 374 3.71 0.41 20.54
CA HIS A 374 4.58 0.96 21.58
C HIS A 374 3.80 1.14 22.89
N ARG A 375 4.41 0.76 24.02
CA ARG A 375 3.78 0.82 25.36
C ARG A 375 3.38 2.23 25.80
N ASP A 376 4.19 3.25 25.45
CA ASP A 376 3.85 4.64 25.72
C ASP A 376 2.83 5.12 24.66
N PRO A 377 1.60 5.45 25.05
CA PRO A 377 0.55 5.85 24.09
C PRO A 377 0.91 7.11 23.29
N ARG A 378 1.82 7.95 23.78
CA ARG A 378 2.32 9.10 23.05
C ARG A 378 3.15 8.70 21.81
N LYS A 379 3.70 7.48 21.78
CA LYS A 379 4.38 6.86 20.64
C LYS A 379 3.52 5.81 19.96
N GLY A 380 2.63 5.14 20.72
CA GLY A 380 1.90 3.95 20.29
C GLY A 380 0.46 4.20 19.86
N ALA A 381 -0.02 5.45 19.80
CA ALA A 381 -1.41 5.72 19.42
C ALA A 381 -1.55 6.99 18.56
N HIS A 382 -2.53 6.94 17.64
CA HIS A 382 -3.07 8.11 16.93
C HIS A 382 -4.38 8.53 17.59
N PRO A 383 -4.39 9.64 18.36
CA PRO A 383 -5.60 10.08 19.07
C PRO A 383 -6.79 10.37 18.16
N HIS A 384 -6.54 11.02 17.01
CA HIS A 384 -7.58 11.43 16.06
C HIS A 384 -8.17 10.26 15.25
N TRP A 385 -7.37 9.24 14.94
CA TRP A 385 -7.83 8.07 14.19
C TRP A 385 -8.35 6.94 15.08
N GLY A 386 -8.08 7.02 16.39
CA GLY A 386 -8.43 5.98 17.35
C GLY A 386 -7.64 4.68 17.18
N THR A 387 -6.56 4.68 16.39
CA THR A 387 -5.75 3.51 16.05
C THR A 387 -4.47 3.41 16.90
N LEU A 388 -3.77 2.28 16.78
CA LEU A 388 -2.46 2.04 17.39
C LEU A 388 -1.36 2.16 16.35
N ILE A 389 -0.17 2.61 16.78
CA ILE A 389 1.03 2.77 15.95
C ILE A 389 1.97 1.60 16.21
N TYR A 390 2.53 1.01 15.15
CA TYR A 390 3.53 -0.04 15.26
C TYR A 390 4.80 0.41 15.96
N ASN A 391 5.38 -0.49 16.75
CA ASN A 391 6.70 -0.30 17.36
C ASN A 391 7.79 -0.72 16.37
N TYR A 392 8.19 0.18 15.47
CA TYR A 392 9.21 -0.08 14.45
C TYR A 392 10.60 -0.40 15.02
N ALA A 393 10.87 0.01 16.25
CA ALA A 393 12.13 -0.32 16.95
C ALA A 393 12.26 -1.81 17.30
N ARG A 394 11.11 -2.55 17.36
CA ARG A 394 11.11 -3.98 17.67
C ARG A 394 11.41 -4.79 16.41
N PRO A 395 12.53 -5.54 16.35
CA PRO A 395 12.95 -6.25 15.14
C PRO A 395 11.87 -7.17 14.57
N GLN A 396 11.13 -7.89 15.45
CA GLN A 396 10.09 -8.82 15.04
C GLN A 396 8.89 -8.10 14.41
N VAL A 397 8.55 -6.88 14.86
CA VAL A 397 7.49 -6.06 14.28
C VAL A 397 7.92 -5.52 12.90
N SER A 398 9.14 -4.99 12.80
CA SER A 398 9.70 -4.61 11.50
C SER A 398 9.77 -5.79 10.54
N ASN A 399 10.14 -6.98 11.03
CA ASN A 399 10.14 -8.21 10.23
C ASN A 399 8.73 -8.59 9.75
N PHE A 400 7.70 -8.48 10.61
CA PHE A 400 6.30 -8.73 10.26
C PHE A 400 5.87 -7.86 9.07
N LEU A 401 6.14 -6.55 9.13
CA LEU A 401 5.75 -5.61 8.09
C LEU A 401 6.57 -5.78 6.80
N ILE A 402 7.91 -5.96 6.89
CA ILE A 402 8.77 -6.18 5.70
C ILE A 402 8.37 -7.48 4.99
N ALA A 403 8.17 -8.56 5.74
CA ALA A 403 7.74 -9.84 5.20
C ALA A 403 6.35 -9.75 4.55
N ASN A 404 5.46 -8.91 5.10
CA ASN A 404 4.13 -8.69 4.56
C ASN A 404 4.15 -7.96 3.21
N ALA A 405 4.92 -6.89 3.07
CA ALA A 405 5.09 -6.22 1.77
C ALA A 405 5.65 -7.17 0.70
N LEU A 406 6.64 -7.97 1.08
CA LEU A 406 7.21 -8.98 0.18
C LEU A 406 6.20 -10.09 -0.15
N PHE A 407 5.38 -10.51 0.80
CA PHE A 407 4.34 -11.51 0.62
C PHE A 407 3.35 -11.10 -0.49
N TRP A 408 2.85 -9.88 -0.47
CA TRP A 408 1.95 -9.39 -1.51
C TRP A 408 2.61 -9.33 -2.89
N ALA A 409 3.89 -8.93 -2.95
CA ALA A 409 4.63 -8.87 -4.21
C ALA A 409 5.05 -10.25 -4.75
N GLU A 410 5.28 -11.25 -3.86
CA GLU A 410 5.81 -12.57 -4.23
C GLU A 410 4.73 -13.66 -4.33
N LYS A 411 3.70 -13.62 -3.46
CA LYS A 411 2.63 -14.62 -3.42
C LYS A 411 1.39 -14.24 -4.22
N TYR A 412 1.08 -12.94 -4.24
CA TYR A 412 -0.05 -12.41 -5.01
C TYR A 412 0.38 -11.66 -6.27
N HIS A 413 1.68 -11.61 -6.56
CA HIS A 413 2.26 -10.99 -7.74
C HIS A 413 1.93 -9.49 -7.91
N ALA A 414 1.63 -8.77 -6.83
CA ALA A 414 1.36 -7.33 -6.89
C ALA A 414 2.46 -6.58 -7.66
N ASP A 415 2.07 -5.68 -8.57
CA ASP A 415 2.99 -4.90 -9.39
C ASP A 415 3.53 -3.68 -8.66
N GLY A 416 2.83 -3.25 -7.65
CA GLY A 416 3.25 -2.18 -6.76
C GLY A 416 2.52 -2.22 -5.44
N ILE A 417 3.09 -1.51 -4.48
CA ILE A 417 2.50 -1.28 -3.16
C ILE A 417 2.52 0.24 -2.93
N ARG A 418 1.35 0.83 -2.77
CA ARG A 418 1.21 2.19 -2.27
C ARG A 418 1.17 2.14 -0.76
N MET A 419 2.07 2.84 -0.12
CA MET A 419 2.18 2.93 1.33
C MET A 419 1.42 4.13 1.84
N ASP A 420 0.38 3.85 2.62
CA ASP A 420 -0.50 4.83 3.23
C ASP A 420 0.19 5.60 4.36
N ALA A 421 -0.12 6.89 4.47
CA ALA A 421 0.19 7.75 5.62
C ALA A 421 1.66 7.75 6.05
N VAL A 422 2.61 7.74 5.11
CA VAL A 422 4.06 7.71 5.43
C VAL A 422 4.47 8.89 6.30
N ALA A 423 3.87 10.06 6.12
CA ALA A 423 4.10 11.23 6.98
C ALA A 423 3.83 10.92 8.46
N SER A 424 2.76 10.17 8.76
CA SER A 424 2.42 9.78 10.14
C SER A 424 3.44 8.83 10.78
N MET A 425 4.19 8.10 9.94
CA MET A 425 5.28 7.24 10.40
C MET A 425 6.55 8.04 10.67
N LEU A 426 6.85 9.04 9.82
CA LEU A 426 8.09 9.83 9.87
C LEU A 426 8.13 10.80 11.05
N TYR A 427 6.98 11.29 11.52
CA TYR A 427 6.90 12.33 12.54
C TYR A 427 6.18 11.85 13.80
N LEU A 428 6.86 11.99 14.95
CA LEU A 428 6.36 11.60 16.28
C LEU A 428 5.18 12.47 16.74
N ASP A 429 5.12 13.70 16.26
CA ASP A 429 4.10 14.72 16.57
C ASP A 429 2.96 14.78 15.54
N TYR A 430 2.96 13.91 14.52
CA TYR A 430 1.95 13.94 13.47
C TYR A 430 0.53 13.79 14.04
N GLY A 431 -0.33 14.80 13.80
CA GLY A 431 -1.70 14.83 14.29
C GLY A 431 -1.83 14.83 15.82
N LYS A 432 -0.82 15.28 16.57
CA LYS A 432 -0.80 15.32 18.02
C LYS A 432 -0.61 16.74 18.54
N ASN A 433 -1.20 17.04 19.67
CA ASN A 433 -1.02 18.31 20.37
C ASN A 433 0.26 18.30 21.22
N GLU A 434 0.63 19.47 21.74
CA GLU A 434 1.72 19.58 22.70
C GLU A 434 1.45 18.70 23.95
N GLY A 435 2.43 17.89 24.34
CA GLY A 435 2.33 16.92 25.45
C GLY A 435 1.77 15.55 25.05
N GLU A 436 1.20 15.39 23.85
CA GLU A 436 0.70 14.10 23.34
C GLU A 436 1.76 13.28 22.58
N TRP A 437 2.97 13.78 22.47
CA TRP A 437 4.09 13.10 21.82
C TRP A 437 5.39 13.23 22.63
N VAL A 438 6.40 12.44 22.27
CA VAL A 438 7.70 12.41 22.93
C VAL A 438 8.78 12.61 21.88
N PRO A 439 9.70 13.57 22.06
CA PRO A 439 10.78 13.78 21.11
C PRO A 439 11.73 12.57 21.02
N ASN A 440 12.45 12.48 19.91
CA ASN A 440 13.49 11.47 19.71
C ASN A 440 14.70 11.74 20.62
N ILE A 441 15.70 10.86 20.57
CA ILE A 441 16.92 10.94 21.42
C ILE A 441 17.75 12.20 21.20
N TYR A 442 17.52 12.95 20.11
CA TYR A 442 18.20 14.19 19.80
C TYR A 442 17.32 15.41 20.10
N GLY A 443 16.11 15.22 20.62
CA GLY A 443 15.14 16.28 20.92
C GLY A 443 14.29 16.72 19.72
N GLY A 444 14.42 16.06 18.58
CA GLY A 444 13.63 16.30 17.36
C GLY A 444 12.31 15.54 17.34
N HIS A 445 11.53 15.79 16.31
CA HIS A 445 10.22 15.18 16.09
C HIS A 445 10.24 14.02 15.07
N GLU A 446 11.37 13.76 14.45
CA GLU A 446 11.51 12.66 13.50
C GLU A 446 11.47 11.31 14.22
N ASN A 447 10.71 10.37 13.70
CA ASN A 447 10.67 8.99 14.17
C ASN A 447 11.81 8.18 13.52
N LEU A 448 12.95 8.16 14.19
CA LEU A 448 14.17 7.51 13.66
C LEU A 448 13.98 6.01 13.43
N ASP A 449 13.19 5.34 14.26
CA ASP A 449 12.91 3.90 14.12
C ASP A 449 12.11 3.62 12.84
N ALA A 450 11.14 4.47 12.52
CA ALA A 450 10.37 4.36 11.28
C ALA A 450 11.22 4.69 10.04
N VAL A 451 12.13 5.68 10.14
CA VAL A 451 13.07 6.00 9.05
C VAL A 451 13.95 4.80 8.71
N GLU A 452 14.54 4.14 9.73
CA GLU A 452 15.35 2.94 9.52
C GLU A 452 14.52 1.76 8.99
N PHE A 453 13.31 1.57 9.48
CA PHE A 453 12.38 0.57 8.96
C PHE A 453 12.09 0.79 7.46
N LEU A 454 11.78 2.03 7.05
CA LEU A 454 11.49 2.37 5.65
C LEU A 454 12.69 2.14 4.74
N LYS A 455 13.89 2.58 5.16
CA LYS A 455 15.15 2.33 4.44
C LYS A 455 15.42 0.83 4.30
N HIS A 456 15.20 0.06 5.36
CA HIS A 456 15.38 -1.39 5.37
C HIS A 456 14.41 -2.08 4.41
N LEU A 457 13.10 -1.80 4.54
CA LEU A 457 12.07 -2.33 3.65
C LEU A 457 12.40 -2.06 2.18
N ASN A 458 12.63 -0.80 1.82
CA ASN A 458 12.91 -0.40 0.44
C ASN A 458 14.16 -1.06 -0.12
N SER A 459 15.21 -1.19 0.71
CA SER A 459 16.46 -1.86 0.32
C SER A 459 16.24 -3.36 0.03
N ILE A 460 15.47 -4.05 0.86
CA ILE A 460 15.18 -5.48 0.67
C ILE A 460 14.25 -5.69 -0.51
N PHE A 461 13.21 -4.87 -0.64
CA PHE A 461 12.25 -4.96 -1.74
C PHE A 461 12.95 -4.80 -3.10
N LYS A 462 13.80 -3.79 -3.24
CA LYS A 462 14.61 -3.58 -4.47
C LYS A 462 15.58 -4.72 -4.78
N LYS A 463 16.11 -5.40 -3.76
CA LYS A 463 17.00 -6.57 -3.95
C LYS A 463 16.32 -7.74 -4.65
N LYS A 464 15.00 -7.87 -4.53
CA LYS A 464 14.23 -8.96 -5.16
C LYS A 464 14.22 -8.86 -6.68
N LYS A 465 14.39 -7.65 -7.26
CA LYS A 465 14.48 -7.39 -8.71
C LYS A 465 13.33 -8.00 -9.52
N ASN A 466 12.16 -8.10 -8.92
CA ASN A 466 10.97 -8.62 -9.59
C ASN A 466 10.19 -7.56 -10.39
N GLY A 467 10.62 -6.30 -10.32
CA GLY A 467 10.04 -5.17 -11.04
C GLY A 467 8.80 -4.56 -10.37
N ALA A 468 8.40 -5.04 -9.20
CA ALA A 468 7.39 -4.38 -8.39
C ALA A 468 7.92 -3.07 -7.81
N ILE A 469 7.04 -2.08 -7.62
CA ILE A 469 7.38 -0.72 -7.19
C ILE A 469 6.81 -0.40 -5.81
N LEU A 470 7.49 0.50 -5.09
CA LEU A 470 6.99 1.06 -3.84
C LEU A 470 6.68 2.55 -4.03
N ILE A 471 5.45 2.95 -3.66
CA ILE A 471 4.92 4.30 -3.80
C ILE A 471 4.63 4.85 -2.41
N ALA A 472 5.11 6.04 -2.10
CA ALA A 472 4.84 6.70 -0.83
C ALA A 472 3.68 7.70 -0.97
N GLU A 473 2.68 7.60 -0.11
CA GLU A 473 1.80 8.72 0.19
C GLU A 473 2.43 9.51 1.33
N GLU A 474 3.06 10.63 0.97
CA GLU A 474 3.76 11.50 1.91
C GLU A 474 3.53 12.97 1.51
N SER A 475 2.88 13.72 2.40
CA SER A 475 2.38 15.07 2.12
C SER A 475 3.27 16.20 2.66
N THR A 476 4.37 15.86 3.36
CA THR A 476 5.25 16.86 3.98
C THR A 476 6.45 17.22 3.09
N ALA A 477 7.29 18.10 3.59
CA ALA A 477 8.54 18.50 2.94
C ALA A 477 9.73 17.56 3.27
N TRP A 478 9.48 16.32 3.70
CA TRP A 478 10.56 15.35 3.94
C TRP A 478 11.37 15.14 2.67
N PRO A 479 12.71 15.34 2.72
CA PRO A 479 13.53 15.29 1.51
C PRO A 479 13.87 13.85 1.10
N LYS A 480 14.11 13.64 -0.20
CA LYS A 480 14.62 12.38 -0.76
C LYS A 480 13.80 11.13 -0.43
N ILE A 481 12.47 11.25 -0.43
CA ILE A 481 11.58 10.10 -0.30
C ILE A 481 11.92 9.06 -1.38
N THR A 482 12.11 9.51 -2.62
CA THR A 482 12.46 8.65 -3.76
C THR A 482 13.97 8.54 -4.01
N GLY A 483 14.77 9.22 -3.20
CA GLY A 483 16.23 9.17 -3.26
C GLY A 483 16.82 7.82 -2.87
N ASP A 484 17.99 7.46 -3.42
CA ASP A 484 18.68 6.21 -3.06
C ASP A 484 19.04 6.20 -1.56
N VAL A 485 18.86 5.06 -0.91
CA VAL A 485 19.22 4.88 0.52
C VAL A 485 20.71 5.16 0.79
N LYS A 486 21.59 4.91 -0.20
CA LYS A 486 23.03 5.23 -0.10
C LYS A 486 23.31 6.72 0.00
N ASP A 487 22.43 7.54 -0.54
CA ASP A 487 22.52 9.01 -0.54
C ASP A 487 21.61 9.62 0.55
N ASP A 488 21.29 8.81 1.57
CA ASP A 488 20.43 9.15 2.69
C ASP A 488 18.96 9.40 2.32
N GLY A 489 18.51 8.85 1.20
CA GLY A 489 17.10 8.81 0.83
C GLY A 489 16.36 7.65 1.48
N LEU A 490 15.03 7.64 1.39
CA LEU A 490 14.20 6.54 1.91
C LEU A 490 14.09 5.35 0.94
N GLY A 491 14.32 5.58 -0.35
CA GLY A 491 14.40 4.52 -1.34
C GLY A 491 13.09 4.12 -2.01
N PHE A 492 12.02 4.88 -1.90
CA PHE A 492 10.80 4.63 -2.67
C PHE A 492 11.05 4.79 -4.17
N ASP A 493 10.19 4.17 -4.98
CA ASP A 493 10.25 4.36 -6.43
C ASP A 493 9.49 5.60 -6.86
N TYR A 494 8.39 5.92 -6.19
CA TYR A 494 7.54 7.09 -6.45
C TYR A 494 6.99 7.70 -5.17
N LYS A 495 6.57 8.96 -5.31
CA LYS A 495 5.84 9.71 -4.28
C LYS A 495 4.60 10.34 -4.89
N TRP A 496 3.45 10.28 -4.22
CA TRP A 496 2.29 11.08 -4.58
C TRP A 496 2.59 12.58 -4.45
N ASN A 497 2.24 13.37 -5.46
CA ASN A 497 2.44 14.81 -5.43
C ASN A 497 1.22 15.51 -4.83
N MET A 498 1.09 15.43 -3.50
CA MET A 498 0.01 16.09 -2.77
C MET A 498 0.12 17.62 -2.82
N GLY A 499 1.34 18.18 -2.88
CA GLY A 499 1.57 19.61 -3.02
C GLY A 499 0.98 20.15 -4.33
N TRP A 500 1.31 19.51 -5.46
CA TRP A 500 0.73 19.87 -6.75
C TRP A 500 -0.81 19.74 -6.74
N MET A 501 -1.32 18.67 -6.15
CA MET A 501 -2.76 18.43 -6.08
C MET A 501 -3.47 19.56 -5.33
N ASN A 502 -2.99 19.93 -4.16
CA ASN A 502 -3.59 20.98 -3.34
C ASN A 502 -3.52 22.36 -4.03
N ASP A 503 -2.33 22.76 -4.52
CA ASP A 503 -2.14 24.05 -5.20
C ASP A 503 -3.00 24.12 -6.47
N PHE A 504 -2.95 23.10 -7.30
CA PHE A 504 -3.67 23.08 -8.57
C PHE A 504 -5.19 23.02 -8.39
N LEU A 505 -5.70 22.22 -7.44
CA LEU A 505 -7.14 22.22 -7.13
C LEU A 505 -7.57 23.55 -6.50
N GLY A 506 -6.77 24.14 -5.64
CA GLY A 506 -7.01 25.49 -5.12
C GLY A 506 -7.19 26.51 -6.25
N TYR A 507 -6.24 26.52 -7.20
CA TYR A 507 -6.34 27.36 -8.41
C TYR A 507 -7.59 27.07 -9.24
N MET A 508 -7.91 25.79 -9.48
CA MET A 508 -9.05 25.41 -10.31
C MET A 508 -10.41 25.70 -9.65
N GLN A 509 -10.50 25.68 -8.34
CA GLN A 509 -11.69 26.05 -7.55
C GLN A 509 -11.96 27.55 -7.54
N CYS A 510 -10.94 28.37 -7.77
CA CYS A 510 -11.13 29.81 -7.88
C CYS A 510 -12.03 30.17 -9.07
N ASP A 511 -12.95 31.12 -8.85
CA ASP A 511 -13.68 31.74 -9.96
C ASP A 511 -12.67 32.25 -11.01
N PRO A 512 -12.84 31.94 -12.30
CA PRO A 512 -11.91 32.32 -13.35
C PRO A 512 -11.57 33.81 -13.38
N TYR A 513 -12.48 34.67 -12.90
CA TYR A 513 -12.25 36.12 -12.78
C TYR A 513 -11.12 36.46 -11.80
N PHE A 514 -10.93 35.63 -10.76
CA PHE A 514 -9.89 35.86 -9.72
C PHE A 514 -8.64 35.01 -9.89
N ARG A 515 -8.59 34.07 -10.83
CA ARG A 515 -7.44 33.16 -11.04
C ARG A 515 -6.13 33.86 -11.31
N ASN A 516 -6.16 35.08 -11.88
CA ASN A 516 -4.96 35.86 -12.11
C ASN A 516 -4.18 36.16 -10.83
N TYR A 517 -4.84 36.25 -9.68
CA TYR A 517 -4.20 36.43 -8.38
C TYR A 517 -3.62 35.15 -7.82
N HIS A 518 -4.02 33.99 -8.31
CA HIS A 518 -3.63 32.64 -7.91
C HIS A 518 -2.74 31.93 -8.95
N TYR A 519 -2.32 32.63 -9.99
CA TYR A 519 -1.57 32.06 -11.10
C TYR A 519 -0.25 31.38 -10.65
N GLY A 520 0.33 31.80 -9.51
CA GLY A 520 1.48 31.17 -8.88
C GLY A 520 1.22 29.70 -8.52
N GLU A 521 0.02 29.36 -8.06
CA GLU A 521 -0.38 27.99 -7.67
C GLU A 521 -0.36 27.04 -8.89
N LEU A 522 -0.62 27.55 -10.10
CA LEU A 522 -0.53 26.81 -11.35
C LEU A 522 0.92 26.44 -11.70
N THR A 523 1.89 27.33 -11.44
CA THR A 523 3.25 27.21 -11.95
C THR A 523 4.27 26.77 -10.89
N PHE A 524 3.94 26.90 -9.60
CA PHE A 524 4.86 26.65 -8.46
C PHE A 524 5.40 25.23 -8.43
N SER A 525 4.57 24.24 -8.78
CA SER A 525 4.96 22.82 -8.77
C SER A 525 6.19 22.52 -9.65
N MET A 526 6.40 23.31 -10.71
CA MET A 526 7.57 23.12 -11.59
C MET A 526 8.91 23.49 -10.94
N ILE A 527 8.89 24.21 -9.83
CA ILE A 527 10.10 24.53 -9.06
C ILE A 527 10.67 23.27 -8.41
N TYR A 528 9.80 22.36 -7.98
CA TYR A 528 10.18 21.11 -7.31
C TYR A 528 9.86 19.84 -8.09
N ALA A 529 9.31 19.93 -9.30
CA ALA A 529 8.84 18.78 -10.10
C ALA A 529 9.88 17.67 -10.31
N TYR A 530 11.16 17.96 -10.14
CA TYR A 530 12.27 17.03 -10.31
C TYR A 530 13.04 16.76 -9.00
N SER A 531 12.48 17.16 -7.86
CA SER A 531 13.08 16.84 -6.54
C SER A 531 12.80 15.41 -6.13
N GLU A 532 11.69 14.86 -6.60
CA GLU A 532 11.22 13.50 -6.36
C GLU A 532 10.64 12.89 -7.66
N ASP A 533 10.46 11.60 -7.69
CA ASP A 533 9.79 10.91 -8.79
C ASP A 533 8.27 10.86 -8.52
N PHE A 534 7.57 11.90 -8.95
CA PHE A 534 6.18 12.12 -8.59
C PHE A 534 5.16 11.35 -9.42
N ILE A 535 4.06 10.95 -8.77
CA ILE A 535 2.77 10.61 -9.37
C ILE A 535 1.81 11.77 -9.09
N LEU A 536 1.22 12.35 -10.13
CA LEU A 536 0.17 13.35 -9.98
C LEU A 536 -1.13 12.63 -9.66
N VAL A 537 -1.77 13.01 -8.59
CA VAL A 537 -2.93 12.29 -8.06
C VAL A 537 -4.14 13.21 -7.93
N PHE A 538 -5.31 12.69 -8.33
CA PHE A 538 -6.60 13.08 -7.84
C PHE A 538 -7.22 11.84 -7.21
N SER A 539 -6.90 11.62 -5.94
CA SER A 539 -7.22 10.39 -5.22
C SER A 539 -8.64 10.38 -4.64
N HIS A 540 -8.99 9.27 -4.00
CA HIS A 540 -10.26 9.13 -3.27
C HIS A 540 -10.44 10.20 -2.18
N ASP A 541 -9.37 10.62 -1.51
CA ASP A 541 -9.42 11.62 -0.45
C ASP A 541 -9.99 12.96 -0.88
N GLU A 542 -9.93 13.27 -2.17
CA GLU A 542 -10.42 14.54 -2.69
C GLU A 542 -11.93 14.55 -2.94
N VAL A 543 -12.60 13.43 -2.88
CA VAL A 543 -14.03 13.31 -3.21
C VAL A 543 -14.87 12.71 -2.10
N VAL A 544 -14.46 12.94 -0.85
CA VAL A 544 -15.09 12.42 0.39
C VAL A 544 -15.17 13.51 1.46
N HIS A 545 -15.92 13.24 2.51
CA HIS A 545 -15.99 14.05 3.75
C HIS A 545 -16.42 15.51 3.55
N GLY A 546 -17.37 15.76 2.66
CA GLY A 546 -17.90 17.09 2.39
C GLY A 546 -17.01 17.93 1.46
N LYS A 547 -16.00 17.33 0.83
CA LYS A 547 -15.15 18.02 -0.14
C LYS A 547 -15.82 18.20 -1.51
N GLY A 548 -16.92 17.50 -1.81
CA GLY A 548 -17.63 17.47 -3.09
C GLY A 548 -16.93 16.63 -4.16
N SER A 549 -17.67 16.25 -5.20
CA SER A 549 -17.08 15.56 -6.37
C SER A 549 -16.17 16.50 -7.16
N MET A 550 -15.34 15.96 -8.07
CA MET A 550 -14.47 16.78 -8.92
C MET A 550 -15.24 17.80 -9.77
N VAL A 551 -16.43 17.44 -10.26
CA VAL A 551 -17.31 18.36 -10.99
C VAL A 551 -17.81 19.47 -10.07
N ASN A 552 -18.19 19.13 -8.83
CA ASN A 552 -18.73 20.11 -7.89
C ASN A 552 -17.67 21.09 -7.38
N LYS A 553 -16.39 20.71 -7.40
CA LYS A 553 -15.28 21.62 -7.09
C LYS A 553 -15.09 22.68 -8.19
N MET A 554 -15.47 22.40 -9.43
CA MET A 554 -15.27 23.31 -10.55
C MET A 554 -16.26 24.48 -10.49
N PRO A 555 -15.78 25.74 -10.63
CA PRO A 555 -16.65 26.90 -10.71
C PRO A 555 -17.44 26.89 -12.03
N GLY A 556 -18.59 27.54 -12.02
CA GLY A 556 -19.49 27.69 -13.19
C GLY A 556 -20.94 27.68 -12.76
N ALA A 557 -21.75 28.45 -13.48
CA ALA A 557 -23.20 28.54 -13.28
C ALA A 557 -23.94 27.36 -13.96
N THR A 558 -23.32 26.78 -14.98
CA THR A 558 -23.88 25.66 -15.75
C THR A 558 -22.97 24.42 -15.66
N PHE A 559 -23.53 23.27 -16.02
CA PHE A 559 -22.73 22.04 -16.10
C PHE A 559 -21.67 22.12 -17.19
N GLU A 560 -21.98 22.73 -18.32
CA GLU A 560 -21.04 22.93 -19.44
C GLU A 560 -19.80 23.70 -19.00
N GLU A 561 -19.96 24.76 -18.18
CA GLU A 561 -18.86 25.53 -17.60
C GLU A 561 -18.03 24.71 -16.63
N LYS A 562 -18.70 23.94 -15.74
CA LYS A 562 -18.01 23.04 -14.79
C LYS A 562 -17.21 21.97 -15.52
N PHE A 563 -17.80 21.33 -16.54
CA PHE A 563 -17.13 20.31 -17.34
C PHE A 563 -16.00 20.88 -18.21
N ALA A 564 -16.13 22.13 -18.71
CA ALA A 564 -15.05 22.81 -19.40
C ALA A 564 -13.83 23.01 -18.48
N ASN A 565 -14.07 23.45 -17.23
CA ASN A 565 -13.03 23.55 -16.21
C ASN A 565 -12.38 22.18 -15.94
N LEU A 566 -13.17 21.13 -15.76
CA LEU A 566 -12.66 19.79 -15.48
C LEU A 566 -11.85 19.21 -16.65
N ARG A 567 -12.30 19.39 -17.90
CA ARG A 567 -11.51 19.02 -19.08
C ARG A 567 -10.18 19.77 -19.14
N THR A 568 -10.18 21.05 -18.81
CA THR A 568 -8.95 21.87 -18.73
C THR A 568 -8.00 21.34 -17.68
N ALA A 569 -8.53 21.00 -16.50
CA ALA A 569 -7.73 20.42 -15.41
C ALA A 569 -7.04 19.12 -15.84
N TYR A 570 -7.77 18.19 -16.41
CA TYR A 570 -7.20 16.89 -16.82
C TYR A 570 -6.25 17.01 -18.02
N GLY A 571 -6.54 17.94 -18.95
CA GLY A 571 -5.63 18.25 -20.05
C GLY A 571 -4.29 18.84 -19.58
N PHE A 572 -4.32 19.72 -18.58
CA PHE A 572 -3.11 20.25 -17.95
C PHE A 572 -2.35 19.16 -17.19
N MET A 573 -3.04 18.34 -16.40
CA MET A 573 -2.45 17.18 -15.72
C MET A 573 -1.73 16.25 -16.69
N LEU A 574 -2.30 15.98 -17.88
CA LEU A 574 -1.63 15.18 -18.91
C LEU A 574 -0.30 15.80 -19.32
N GLY A 575 -0.26 17.12 -19.51
CA GLY A 575 0.94 17.85 -19.93
C GLY A 575 2.01 18.01 -18.84
N HIS A 576 1.62 18.06 -17.58
CA HIS A 576 2.55 18.22 -16.47
C HIS A 576 3.45 16.98 -16.30
N PRO A 577 4.76 17.09 -15.96
CA PRO A 577 5.62 15.95 -15.65
C PRO A 577 5.09 15.10 -14.48
N GLY A 578 5.34 13.80 -14.53
CA GLY A 578 4.93 12.81 -13.53
C GLY A 578 3.91 11.80 -14.06
N LYS A 579 3.74 10.65 -13.36
CA LYS A 579 2.70 9.65 -13.66
C LYS A 579 1.32 10.20 -13.30
N LYS A 580 0.25 9.52 -13.66
CA LYS A 580 -1.12 10.02 -13.53
C LYS A 580 -1.99 9.04 -12.77
N LEU A 581 -2.79 9.55 -11.82
CA LEU A 581 -3.79 8.79 -11.08
C LEU A 581 -5.11 9.55 -11.05
N LEU A 582 -6.19 8.85 -11.38
CA LEU A 582 -7.57 9.29 -11.17
C LEU A 582 -8.31 8.24 -10.35
N PHE A 583 -9.07 8.69 -9.36
CA PHE A 583 -10.00 7.83 -8.63
C PHE A 583 -11.24 7.52 -9.47
N MET A 584 -11.83 6.36 -9.26
CA MET A 584 -13.01 5.89 -9.96
C MET A 584 -14.16 6.90 -9.93
N GLY A 585 -14.89 7.01 -11.04
CA GLY A 585 -15.98 7.98 -11.21
C GLY A 585 -15.54 9.36 -11.66
N GLN A 586 -14.28 9.76 -11.44
CA GLN A 586 -13.78 11.08 -11.86
C GLN A 586 -13.66 11.17 -13.38
N ASP A 587 -13.40 10.07 -14.04
CA ASP A 587 -13.20 9.99 -15.50
C ASP A 587 -14.46 10.18 -16.35
N PHE A 588 -15.63 10.10 -15.74
CA PHE A 588 -16.90 10.48 -16.38
C PHE A 588 -17.64 11.61 -15.64
N GLY A 589 -17.02 12.20 -14.62
CA GLY A 589 -17.57 13.34 -13.91
C GLY A 589 -18.74 12.97 -13.01
N GLN A 590 -18.58 11.96 -12.14
CA GLN A 590 -19.56 11.62 -11.10
C GLN A 590 -19.99 12.86 -10.32
N MET A 591 -21.28 12.96 -10.00
CA MET A 591 -21.87 14.15 -9.39
C MET A 591 -21.85 14.12 -7.87
N ASP A 592 -22.15 12.98 -7.28
CA ASP A 592 -22.09 12.80 -5.82
C ASP A 592 -20.66 12.54 -5.36
N GLU A 593 -20.37 12.88 -4.10
CA GLU A 593 -19.19 12.37 -3.42
C GLU A 593 -19.18 10.84 -3.44
N TRP A 594 -17.98 10.25 -3.47
CA TRP A 594 -17.88 8.81 -3.36
C TRP A 594 -18.42 8.33 -2.01
N ASN A 595 -19.16 7.22 -2.06
CA ASN A 595 -19.71 6.56 -0.89
C ASN A 595 -19.50 5.05 -1.03
N GLU A 596 -18.81 4.45 -0.06
CA GLU A 596 -18.48 3.02 -0.06
C GLU A 596 -19.72 2.11 -0.04
N ASN A 597 -20.89 2.64 0.36
CA ASN A 597 -22.15 1.89 0.43
C ASN A 597 -22.97 1.94 -0.86
N LYS A 598 -22.50 2.65 -1.90
CA LYS A 598 -23.15 2.77 -3.20
C LYS A 598 -22.18 2.36 -4.32
N GLU A 599 -22.71 1.89 -5.43
CA GLU A 599 -21.91 1.81 -6.66
C GLU A 599 -21.74 3.20 -7.29
N LEU A 600 -20.82 3.30 -8.24
CA LEU A 600 -20.66 4.50 -9.05
C LEU A 600 -21.94 4.84 -9.80
N GLU A 601 -22.16 6.13 -10.09
CA GLU A 601 -23.34 6.65 -10.79
C GLU A 601 -23.28 6.33 -12.29
N TRP A 602 -23.21 5.04 -12.65
CA TRP A 602 -23.08 4.58 -14.05
C TRP A 602 -24.20 5.10 -14.96
N ASP A 603 -25.37 5.38 -14.41
CA ASP A 603 -26.50 5.95 -15.15
C ASP A 603 -26.23 7.34 -15.72
N LEU A 604 -25.26 8.08 -15.17
CA LEU A 604 -24.86 9.37 -15.71
C LEU A 604 -24.32 9.26 -17.15
N LEU A 605 -23.79 8.11 -17.54
CA LEU A 605 -23.26 7.89 -18.89
C LEU A 605 -24.34 7.95 -20.01
N GLN A 606 -25.62 7.90 -19.68
CA GLN A 606 -26.71 8.13 -20.62
C GLN A 606 -26.80 9.62 -21.04
N TYR A 607 -26.25 10.53 -20.24
CA TYR A 607 -26.25 11.96 -20.57
C TYR A 607 -24.98 12.32 -21.35
N PRO A 608 -25.14 13.08 -22.47
CA PRO A 608 -24.03 13.40 -23.37
C PRO A 608 -22.81 14.00 -22.67
N ILE A 609 -23.00 14.89 -21.71
CA ILE A 609 -21.91 15.62 -21.07
C ILE A 609 -20.95 14.66 -20.30
N HIS A 610 -21.49 13.61 -19.66
CA HIS A 610 -20.72 12.60 -18.93
C HIS A 610 -20.04 11.61 -19.89
N SER A 611 -20.74 11.14 -20.92
CA SER A 611 -20.16 10.26 -21.94
C SER A 611 -19.08 10.95 -22.76
N GLN A 612 -19.22 12.24 -23.04
CA GLN A 612 -18.21 13.07 -23.69
C GLN A 612 -16.98 13.30 -22.81
N MET A 613 -17.19 13.46 -21.49
CA MET A 613 -16.08 13.52 -20.52
C MET A 613 -15.32 12.20 -20.48
N GLN A 614 -16.02 11.07 -20.44
CA GLN A 614 -15.39 9.74 -20.49
C GLN A 614 -14.56 9.56 -21.78
N GLU A 615 -15.09 9.97 -22.93
CA GLU A 615 -14.34 9.90 -24.20
C GLU A 615 -13.11 10.81 -24.17
N TYR A 616 -13.21 11.99 -23.55
CA TYR A 616 -12.06 12.90 -23.38
C TYR A 616 -10.95 12.24 -22.58
N VAL A 617 -11.24 11.69 -21.40
CA VAL A 617 -10.23 11.00 -20.55
C VAL A 617 -9.64 9.80 -21.28
N LYS A 618 -10.44 9.05 -21.99
CA LYS A 618 -9.97 7.93 -22.84
C LYS A 618 -8.97 8.40 -23.91
N VAL A 619 -9.24 9.54 -24.55
CA VAL A 619 -8.30 10.15 -25.52
C VAL A 619 -7.03 10.62 -24.83
N LEU A 620 -7.09 11.20 -23.61
CA LEU A 620 -5.92 11.57 -22.84
C LEU A 620 -5.03 10.37 -22.53
N ASN A 621 -5.59 9.28 -22.03
CA ASN A 621 -4.85 8.04 -21.72
C ASN A 621 -4.22 7.42 -22.97
N LYS A 622 -4.93 7.45 -24.09
CA LYS A 622 -4.39 7.00 -25.38
C LYS A 622 -3.22 7.86 -25.83
N MET A 623 -3.32 9.18 -25.71
CA MET A 623 -2.23 10.09 -26.02
C MET A 623 -1.03 9.85 -25.10
N TYR A 624 -1.26 9.68 -23.79
CA TYR A 624 -0.20 9.39 -22.84
C TYR A 624 0.60 8.14 -23.22
N SER A 625 -0.08 7.12 -23.72
CA SER A 625 0.56 5.89 -24.19
C SER A 625 1.25 6.03 -25.56
N GLN A 626 0.76 6.92 -26.46
CA GLN A 626 1.25 7.04 -27.82
C GLN A 626 2.45 7.98 -27.98
N TYR A 627 2.52 9.04 -27.16
CA TYR A 627 3.51 10.09 -27.34
C TYR A 627 4.65 9.99 -26.31
N PRO A 628 5.86 9.55 -26.72
CA PRO A 628 7.01 9.42 -25.81
C PRO A 628 7.37 10.71 -25.06
N ALA A 629 7.05 11.87 -25.63
CA ALA A 629 7.27 13.17 -24.96
C ALA A 629 6.56 13.28 -23.61
N LEU A 630 5.50 12.52 -23.38
CA LEU A 630 4.69 12.60 -22.15
C LEU A 630 5.21 11.70 -21.02
N SER A 631 6.15 10.78 -21.32
CA SER A 631 6.62 9.81 -20.31
C SER A 631 8.13 9.53 -20.31
N GLN A 632 8.82 9.67 -21.44
CA GLN A 632 10.22 9.21 -21.58
C GLN A 632 11.20 10.03 -20.71
N LEU A 633 10.96 11.31 -20.54
CA LEU A 633 11.76 12.22 -19.73
C LEU A 633 10.94 12.87 -18.61
N ASP A 634 10.00 12.10 -18.02
CA ASP A 634 9.09 12.61 -17.00
C ASP A 634 9.83 13.15 -15.76
N TYR A 635 10.94 12.52 -15.40
CA TYR A 635 11.74 12.86 -14.22
C TYR A 635 13.07 13.53 -14.58
N HIS A 636 13.13 14.15 -15.77
CA HIS A 636 14.32 14.85 -16.22
C HIS A 636 13.95 16.25 -16.74
N PRO A 637 14.62 17.32 -16.32
CA PRO A 637 14.28 18.71 -16.72
C PRO A 637 14.30 18.93 -18.24
N ASP A 638 15.10 18.16 -18.99
CA ASP A 638 15.08 18.22 -20.46
C ASP A 638 13.72 17.85 -21.08
N GLY A 639 12.83 17.18 -20.35
CA GLY A 639 11.52 16.73 -20.82
C GLY A 639 10.44 17.82 -20.89
N PHE A 640 10.69 18.95 -20.22
CA PHE A 640 9.75 20.07 -20.13
C PHE A 640 10.44 21.40 -20.39
N GLU A 641 9.73 22.36 -20.96
CA GLU A 641 10.23 23.71 -21.12
C GLU A 641 9.08 24.70 -21.20
N TRP A 642 9.07 25.73 -20.38
CA TRP A 642 8.13 26.82 -20.48
C TRP A 642 8.38 27.64 -21.75
N ILE A 643 7.30 27.97 -22.45
CA ILE A 643 7.25 28.98 -23.50
C ILE A 643 6.70 30.27 -22.91
N GLU A 644 5.61 30.20 -22.12
CA GLU A 644 5.00 31.31 -21.42
C GLU A 644 4.47 30.83 -20.06
N CYS A 645 4.97 31.36 -18.96
CA CYS A 645 4.55 31.06 -17.60
C CYS A 645 4.26 32.30 -16.74
N ASN A 646 4.24 33.48 -17.34
CA ASN A 646 4.02 34.76 -16.66
C ASN A 646 2.74 35.50 -17.11
N ASN A 647 1.92 34.89 -17.95
CA ASN A 647 0.71 35.51 -18.47
C ASN A 647 -0.49 35.33 -17.53
N ALA A 648 -0.34 35.79 -16.28
CA ALA A 648 -1.40 35.78 -15.28
C ALA A 648 -2.62 36.64 -15.70
N ALA A 649 -2.40 37.72 -16.44
CA ALA A 649 -3.48 38.64 -16.86
C ALA A 649 -4.52 37.95 -17.75
N GLU A 650 -4.10 36.99 -18.57
CA GLU A 650 -4.99 36.26 -19.48
C GLU A 650 -5.24 34.82 -18.98
N ASN A 651 -4.59 34.40 -17.85
CA ASN A 651 -4.61 33.04 -17.33
C ASN A 651 -4.19 31.98 -18.38
N ILE A 652 -3.15 32.29 -19.17
CA ILE A 652 -2.64 31.41 -20.22
C ILE A 652 -1.27 30.87 -19.82
N ALA A 653 -1.08 29.58 -19.91
CA ALA A 653 0.18 28.88 -19.73
C ALA A 653 0.56 28.12 -21.01
N ILE A 654 1.83 28.25 -21.45
CA ILE A 654 2.30 27.59 -22.67
C ILE A 654 3.63 26.89 -22.38
N PHE A 655 3.70 25.61 -22.74
CA PHE A 655 4.92 24.82 -22.53
C PHE A 655 5.08 23.73 -23.59
N VAL A 656 6.24 23.14 -23.65
CA VAL A 656 6.50 21.97 -24.46
C VAL A 656 6.87 20.76 -23.63
N ARG A 657 6.38 19.61 -24.06
CA ARG A 657 6.89 18.30 -23.65
C ARG A 657 7.73 17.73 -24.78
N LYS A 658 8.88 17.18 -24.45
CA LYS A 658 9.84 16.77 -25.46
C LYS A 658 10.65 15.54 -25.05
N THR A 659 11.15 14.84 -26.05
CA THR A 659 12.23 13.87 -25.90
C THR A 659 13.54 14.49 -26.42
N ARG A 660 14.57 13.67 -26.52
CA ARG A 660 15.84 14.09 -27.16
C ARG A 660 15.71 14.28 -28.67
N LYS A 661 14.56 13.88 -29.28
CA LYS A 661 14.27 14.03 -30.71
C LYS A 661 13.28 15.20 -30.91
N LYS A 662 13.68 16.14 -31.75
CA LYS A 662 12.86 17.34 -31.99
C LYS A 662 11.46 17.02 -32.56
N GLU A 663 11.36 16.02 -33.39
CA GLU A 663 10.10 15.55 -34.01
C GLU A 663 9.11 14.94 -33.01
N GLU A 664 9.56 14.58 -31.83
CA GLU A 664 8.72 14.06 -30.73
C GLU A 664 8.29 15.16 -29.75
N THR A 665 8.42 16.44 -30.11
CA THR A 665 7.99 17.57 -29.28
C THR A 665 6.50 17.80 -29.41
N LEU A 666 5.84 18.02 -28.27
CA LEU A 666 4.44 18.46 -28.17
C LEU A 666 4.39 19.88 -27.57
N LEU A 667 3.61 20.76 -28.18
CA LEU A 667 3.32 22.08 -27.67
C LEU A 667 1.96 22.08 -27.01
N PHE A 668 1.89 22.52 -25.76
CA PHE A 668 0.68 22.70 -24.97
C PHE A 668 0.36 24.19 -24.86
N VAL A 669 -0.88 24.55 -25.13
CA VAL A 669 -1.44 25.90 -24.91
C VAL A 669 -2.66 25.73 -24.02
N CYS A 670 -2.58 26.25 -22.81
CA CYS A 670 -3.60 26.08 -21.77
C CYS A 670 -4.22 27.44 -21.45
N ASN A 671 -5.52 27.55 -21.60
CA ASN A 671 -6.29 28.74 -21.25
C ASN A 671 -7.25 28.44 -20.11
N PHE A 672 -7.02 29.06 -18.96
CA PHE A 672 -7.82 28.91 -17.76
C PHE A 672 -8.88 30.00 -17.56
N ALA A 673 -9.12 30.80 -18.58
CA ALA A 673 -10.14 31.84 -18.63
C ALA A 673 -11.29 31.49 -19.61
N PRO A 674 -12.53 31.91 -19.36
CA PRO A 674 -13.68 31.67 -20.24
C PRO A 674 -13.70 32.65 -21.43
N VAL A 675 -12.52 32.97 -21.99
CA VAL A 675 -12.33 33.95 -23.04
C VAL A 675 -11.71 33.29 -24.27
N VAL A 676 -12.28 33.54 -25.45
CA VAL A 676 -11.73 33.13 -26.74
C VAL A 676 -10.64 34.14 -27.14
N HIS A 677 -9.45 33.68 -27.51
CA HIS A 677 -8.43 34.53 -28.10
C HIS A 677 -8.28 34.17 -29.58
N GLU A 678 -8.80 35.03 -30.43
CA GLU A 678 -8.64 34.89 -31.89
C GLU A 678 -7.26 35.43 -32.31
N LYS A 679 -6.64 34.70 -33.27
CA LYS A 679 -5.33 35.07 -33.83
C LYS A 679 -4.24 35.30 -32.78
N PHE A 680 -4.26 34.51 -31.70
CA PHE A 680 -3.30 34.54 -30.62
C PHE A 680 -1.91 34.08 -31.11
N GLN A 681 -0.90 34.90 -30.90
CA GLN A 681 0.47 34.58 -31.30
C GLN A 681 1.19 33.78 -30.23
N VAL A 682 1.83 32.69 -30.62
CA VAL A 682 2.55 31.75 -29.72
C VAL A 682 3.96 31.53 -30.21
N GLY A 683 4.94 31.82 -29.37
CA GLY A 683 6.34 31.47 -29.61
C GLY A 683 6.54 29.94 -29.69
N VAL A 684 7.38 29.51 -30.62
CA VAL A 684 7.59 28.06 -30.82
C VAL A 684 9.06 27.67 -30.81
N PRO A 685 9.41 26.43 -30.36
CA PRO A 685 10.79 26.04 -30.12
C PRO A 685 11.65 25.98 -31.40
N PHE A 686 11.08 25.79 -32.56
CA PHE A 686 11.80 25.72 -33.84
C PHE A 686 10.91 26.03 -35.03
N ALA A 687 11.52 26.40 -36.16
CA ALA A 687 10.83 26.55 -37.43
C ALA A 687 10.25 25.23 -37.92
N GLY A 688 8.98 25.21 -38.29
CA GLY A 688 8.33 23.97 -38.70
C GLY A 688 6.82 24.10 -38.88
N LYS A 689 6.18 22.92 -38.87
CA LYS A 689 4.74 22.75 -38.98
C LYS A 689 4.15 22.26 -37.69
N TYR A 690 3.04 22.86 -37.25
CA TYR A 690 2.35 22.60 -36.01
C TYR A 690 0.92 22.14 -36.34
N LYS A 691 0.57 20.93 -35.93
CA LYS A 691 -0.76 20.33 -36.15
C LYS A 691 -1.40 20.06 -34.78
N GLU A 692 -2.60 20.65 -34.58
CA GLU A 692 -3.44 20.35 -33.42
C GLU A 692 -3.84 18.88 -33.45
N ILE A 693 -3.65 18.19 -32.34
CA ILE A 693 -3.96 16.76 -32.16
C ILE A 693 -4.92 16.50 -31.03
N LEU A 694 -5.07 17.46 -30.12
CA LEU A 694 -6.06 17.52 -29.07
C LEU A 694 -6.50 18.94 -28.86
N ASN A 695 -7.80 19.12 -28.64
CA ASN A 695 -8.37 20.36 -28.12
C ASN A 695 -9.53 19.98 -27.19
N SER A 696 -9.44 20.36 -25.93
CA SER A 696 -10.47 20.00 -24.94
C SER A 696 -11.81 20.71 -25.18
N ASP A 697 -11.82 21.73 -26.02
CA ASP A 697 -13.03 22.47 -26.47
C ASP A 697 -13.65 21.90 -27.75
N SER A 698 -13.16 20.75 -28.26
CA SER A 698 -13.79 20.06 -29.38
C SER A 698 -15.23 19.64 -29.04
N VAL A 699 -16.11 19.73 -30.05
CA VAL A 699 -17.54 19.36 -29.90
C VAL A 699 -17.72 17.90 -29.44
N GLU A 700 -16.82 17.02 -29.88
CA GLU A 700 -16.82 15.62 -29.48
C GLU A 700 -16.66 15.41 -27.96
N PHE A 701 -16.07 16.38 -27.25
CA PHE A 701 -15.89 16.39 -25.80
C PHE A 701 -16.89 17.32 -25.07
N GLY A 702 -17.88 17.88 -25.79
CA GLY A 702 -18.86 18.82 -25.24
C GLY A 702 -18.35 20.24 -25.14
N GLY A 703 -17.35 20.62 -25.93
CA GLY A 703 -16.86 21.98 -26.05
C GLY A 703 -17.60 22.84 -27.08
N SER A 704 -17.24 24.12 -27.17
CA SER A 704 -17.82 25.07 -28.09
C SER A 704 -17.35 24.92 -29.55
N GLY A 705 -16.26 24.19 -29.79
CA GLY A 705 -15.73 23.88 -31.12
C GLY A 705 -14.72 24.92 -31.67
N VAL A 706 -14.13 25.74 -30.81
CA VAL A 706 -13.06 26.67 -31.21
C VAL A 706 -11.74 25.88 -31.36
N THR A 707 -11.43 25.46 -32.57
CA THR A 707 -10.28 24.56 -32.86
C THR A 707 -9.39 25.12 -33.98
N ASN A 708 -8.23 24.48 -34.20
CA ASN A 708 -7.28 24.83 -35.28
C ASN A 708 -7.13 23.68 -36.29
N PRO A 709 -8.12 23.44 -37.17
CA PRO A 709 -8.11 22.22 -38.03
C PRO A 709 -7.03 22.27 -39.11
N ARG A 710 -6.47 23.44 -39.43
CA ARG A 710 -5.41 23.61 -40.43
C ARG A 710 -4.04 23.59 -39.77
N VAL A 711 -3.08 22.87 -40.37
CA VAL A 711 -1.68 22.89 -39.98
C VAL A 711 -1.16 24.33 -40.02
N LYS A 712 -0.54 24.77 -38.92
CA LYS A 712 0.08 26.10 -38.84
C LYS A 712 1.56 25.94 -39.21
N THR A 713 2.05 26.87 -40.08
CA THR A 713 3.48 26.96 -40.40
C THR A 713 4.06 28.13 -39.65
N SER A 714 5.16 27.87 -38.91
CA SER A 714 5.83 28.94 -38.15
C SER A 714 6.36 30.02 -39.11
N LYS A 715 6.33 31.25 -38.60
CA LYS A 715 6.98 32.39 -39.20
C LYS A 715 8.22 32.76 -38.41
N LYS A 716 9.20 33.38 -39.07
CA LYS A 716 10.37 33.95 -38.43
C LYS A 716 9.99 35.31 -37.82
N GLU A 717 9.15 35.27 -36.82
CA GLU A 717 8.68 36.41 -36.04
C GLU A 717 8.93 36.06 -34.56
N GLU A 718 9.71 36.88 -33.88
CA GLU A 718 10.05 36.64 -32.46
C GLU A 718 8.85 36.87 -31.55
N TRP A 719 8.59 35.89 -30.67
CA TRP A 719 7.50 35.95 -29.69
C TRP A 719 7.79 35.02 -28.49
N ASN A 720 7.43 35.40 -27.28
CA ASN A 720 7.71 34.65 -26.04
C ASN A 720 9.19 34.22 -25.99
N GLU A 721 10.14 35.10 -26.27
CA GLU A 721 11.59 34.85 -26.34
C GLU A 721 11.98 33.74 -27.32
N ARG A 722 11.15 33.44 -28.31
CA ARG A 722 11.42 32.44 -29.37
C ARG A 722 11.55 33.12 -30.73
N PRO A 723 12.53 32.67 -31.53
CA PRO A 723 12.79 33.31 -32.85
C PRO A 723 11.70 33.02 -33.90
N ASN A 724 10.79 32.11 -33.60
CA ASN A 724 9.71 31.73 -34.48
C ASN A 724 8.38 31.69 -33.70
N SER A 725 7.29 31.98 -34.39
CA SER A 725 5.95 31.95 -33.81
C SER A 725 4.92 31.34 -34.75
N ILE A 726 3.78 30.96 -34.24
CA ILE A 726 2.56 30.59 -34.96
C ILE A 726 1.41 31.43 -34.47
N VAL A 727 0.36 31.54 -35.32
CA VAL A 727 -0.89 32.21 -34.96
C VAL A 727 -2.01 31.18 -34.93
N ILE A 728 -2.67 31.07 -33.78
CA ILE A 728 -3.72 30.08 -33.50
C ILE A 728 -4.98 30.77 -32.94
N ASN A 729 -6.09 30.07 -32.89
CA ASN A 729 -7.21 30.43 -32.03
C ASN A 729 -7.07 29.63 -30.72
N VAL A 730 -7.24 30.28 -29.60
CA VAL A 730 -7.22 29.67 -28.28
C VAL A 730 -8.66 29.65 -27.76
N ALA A 731 -9.18 28.46 -27.54
CA ALA A 731 -10.53 28.26 -27.05
C ALA A 731 -10.69 28.69 -25.58
N PRO A 732 -11.91 28.99 -25.14
CA PRO A 732 -12.15 29.36 -23.76
C PRO A 732 -11.99 28.11 -22.87
N MET A 733 -11.47 28.26 -21.67
CA MET A 733 -11.34 27.17 -20.68
C MET A 733 -10.89 25.86 -21.35
N SER A 734 -9.63 25.85 -21.87
CA SER A 734 -9.19 24.73 -22.73
C SER A 734 -7.71 24.45 -22.70
N VAL A 735 -7.38 23.25 -23.12
CA VAL A 735 -6.02 22.80 -23.43
C VAL A 735 -5.98 22.34 -24.87
N SER A 736 -5.10 22.99 -25.65
CA SER A 736 -4.79 22.61 -27.04
C SER A 736 -3.38 21.99 -27.09
N VAL A 737 -3.24 20.86 -27.78
CA VAL A 737 -1.95 20.16 -27.94
C VAL A 737 -1.60 20.04 -29.42
N PHE A 738 -0.37 20.43 -29.75
CA PHE A 738 0.12 20.40 -31.14
C PHE A 738 1.35 19.47 -31.25
N THR A 739 1.38 18.64 -32.29
CA THR A 739 2.61 17.99 -32.75
C THR A 739 3.46 19.00 -33.51
N CYS A 740 4.78 18.90 -33.33
CA CYS A 740 5.74 19.82 -33.93
C CYS A 740 6.64 19.04 -34.93
N THR A 741 6.52 19.39 -36.24
CA THR A 741 7.36 18.82 -37.28
C THR A 741 8.41 19.88 -37.70
N PRO A 742 9.69 19.70 -37.38
CA PRO A 742 10.76 20.64 -37.72
C PRO A 742 10.92 20.80 -39.23
N GLU A 743 11.32 22.00 -39.71
CA GLU A 743 11.80 22.15 -41.07
C GLU A 743 13.05 21.29 -41.29
N ALA A 744 13.07 20.61 -42.45
CA ALA A 744 14.29 19.91 -42.85
C ALA A 744 15.47 20.90 -42.99
N PRO A 745 16.68 20.54 -42.49
CA PRO A 745 17.83 21.43 -42.68
C PRO A 745 18.01 21.69 -44.19
N LYS A 746 18.00 22.97 -44.57
CA LYS A 746 18.27 23.38 -45.94
C LYS A 746 19.64 22.81 -46.31
N LYS A 747 19.69 21.88 -47.29
CA LYS A 747 20.93 21.43 -47.88
C LYS A 747 21.70 22.66 -48.35
N SER A 748 22.82 22.99 -47.73
CA SER A 748 23.66 24.10 -48.18
C SER A 748 24.09 23.74 -49.62
N VAL A 749 23.57 24.48 -50.58
CA VAL A 749 24.09 24.42 -51.96
C VAL A 749 25.49 24.99 -51.90
N ARG A 750 26.47 24.12 -51.86
CA ARG A 750 27.87 24.50 -52.15
C ARG A 750 27.88 25.06 -53.56
N LYS A 751 27.93 26.37 -53.72
CA LYS A 751 28.30 26.99 -54.98
C LYS A 751 29.67 26.54 -55.36
N THR A 752 29.76 25.58 -56.22
CA THR A 752 31.00 25.22 -56.91
C THR A 752 31.34 26.32 -57.85
N ALA A 753 32.21 27.24 -57.38
CA ALA A 753 32.93 28.15 -58.28
C ALA A 753 34.00 27.31 -58.97
N GLY A 754 33.74 27.07 -60.27
CA GLY A 754 34.70 26.40 -61.12
C GLY A 754 35.95 27.21 -61.29
N LYS A 755 37.12 26.65 -61.04
CA LYS A 755 38.39 26.99 -61.73
C LYS A 755 39.15 25.68 -61.95
N LYS A 756 39.32 25.38 -63.26
CA LYS A 756 40.19 24.34 -63.76
C LYS A 756 41.64 24.70 -63.43
N ALA A 757 42.36 23.78 -62.86
CA ALA A 757 43.81 23.64 -63.05
C ALA A 757 44.18 22.15 -62.87
N ALA A 758 45.02 21.68 -63.78
CA ALA A 758 45.42 20.32 -64.03
C ALA A 758 46.49 19.80 -63.04
N PRO A 759 46.86 18.56 -63.11
CA PRO A 759 47.31 17.79 -61.94
C PRO A 759 48.82 17.75 -61.79
N HIS A 760 49.34 17.78 -60.57
CA HIS A 760 50.66 17.27 -60.24
C HIS A 760 50.52 16.17 -59.21
N ALA A 761 51.01 14.98 -59.63
CA ALA A 761 51.25 13.82 -58.77
C ALA A 761 52.44 14.04 -57.89
N VAL A 762 52.30 13.77 -56.61
CA VAL A 762 53.41 13.40 -55.71
C VAL A 762 52.91 12.34 -54.72
N LYS A 763 53.76 11.36 -54.60
CA LYS A 763 53.70 10.06 -53.92
C LYS A 763 53.18 10.03 -52.51
N ALA A 764 52.62 8.85 -52.26
CA ALA A 764 52.30 8.30 -50.94
C ALA A 764 53.56 8.00 -50.14
N GLU A 765 53.54 8.37 -48.88
CA GLU A 765 54.35 7.71 -47.85
C GLU A 765 53.44 7.28 -46.72
N LYS A 766 53.54 6.00 -46.46
CA LYS A 766 52.96 5.31 -45.31
C LYS A 766 53.73 5.68 -44.06
N MET A 767 53.10 5.96 -42.98
CA MET A 767 53.68 5.74 -41.68
C MET A 767 52.71 5.02 -40.74
N GLU A 768 53.26 4.00 -40.15
CA GLU A 768 52.63 2.98 -39.34
C GLU A 768 52.18 3.45 -37.96
N VAL A 769 51.21 2.72 -37.52
CA VAL A 769 50.66 2.69 -36.15
C VAL A 769 51.71 2.13 -35.18
N ALA A 770 51.92 2.79 -34.08
CA ALA A 770 52.51 2.21 -32.87
C ALA A 770 51.49 2.21 -31.73
N LYS A 771 51.09 1.02 -31.33
CA LYS A 771 50.42 0.71 -30.07
C LYS A 771 51.45 0.73 -28.95
N THR A 772 51.13 1.40 -27.83
CA THR A 772 51.65 0.97 -26.51
C THR A 772 50.57 1.22 -25.45
N GLY A 773 50.24 0.14 -24.79
CA GLY A 773 49.35 0.11 -23.63
C GLY A 773 50.09 0.34 -22.31
N PRO A 774 49.43 0.14 -21.17
CA PRO A 774 49.67 0.90 -19.95
C PRO A 774 50.68 0.25 -19.01
N THR A 775 51.34 1.08 -18.18
CA THR A 775 52.01 0.61 -16.98
C THR A 775 51.65 1.45 -15.78
N ALA A 776 51.21 0.76 -14.75
CA ALA A 776 51.02 1.23 -13.40
C ALA A 776 52.35 1.53 -12.72
N LEU A 777 52.36 2.55 -11.85
CA LEU A 777 53.29 2.56 -10.69
C LEU A 777 52.62 3.34 -9.54
N ALA A 778 52.44 2.57 -8.48
CA ALA A 778 52.12 3.08 -7.13
C ALA A 778 53.37 3.66 -6.50
N GLU A 779 53.25 4.68 -5.68
CA GLU A 779 53.99 4.75 -4.41
C GLU A 779 53.45 5.85 -3.50
N LYS A 780 53.21 5.39 -2.31
CA LYS A 780 53.12 5.99 -0.98
C LYS A 780 53.94 7.27 -0.72
N ASN A 781 53.36 8.17 0.08
CA ASN A 781 53.93 8.55 1.40
C ASN A 781 53.10 9.63 2.11
N ASP A 782 52.67 9.31 3.31
CA ASP A 782 52.39 10.18 4.47
C ASP A 782 53.75 10.42 5.21
N PRO A 783 53.95 11.29 6.20
CA PRO A 783 53.07 12.20 6.91
C PRO A 783 53.74 13.58 7.37
N THR A 784 52.90 14.38 8.02
CA THR A 784 53.22 15.31 9.13
C THR A 784 53.90 16.68 8.87
N LYS A 785 53.22 17.62 9.47
CA LYS A 785 53.59 18.76 10.35
C LYS A 785 53.27 20.16 9.86
N THR A 786 52.28 20.70 10.61
CA THR A 786 52.34 21.94 11.44
C THR A 786 52.63 23.26 10.75
N THR A 787 51.74 24.17 10.94
CA THR A 787 51.70 25.46 11.67
C THR A 787 50.56 26.28 11.09
N GLY A 788 49.53 26.71 11.73
CA GLY A 788 49.46 27.50 12.92
C GLY A 788 49.56 28.98 12.60
N THR A 789 48.43 29.66 12.41
CA THR A 789 48.31 31.07 12.85
C THR A 789 46.83 31.43 13.04
N ALA A 790 46.53 31.75 14.27
CA ALA A 790 45.33 32.38 14.76
C ALA A 790 45.37 33.90 14.51
N LEU A 791 44.24 34.48 14.26
CA LEU A 791 43.91 35.87 14.61
C LEU A 791 42.40 35.99 14.73
N LYS A 792 41.87 35.88 15.95
CA LYS A 792 41.39 36.95 16.85
C LYS A 792 40.16 37.71 16.34
N GLU A 793 39.10 37.42 17.09
CA GLU A 793 38.01 38.27 17.54
C GLU A 793 38.08 39.76 17.28
N LYS A 794 36.95 40.36 16.96
CA LYS A 794 36.51 41.59 17.57
C LYS A 794 34.99 41.73 17.61
N GLU A 795 34.56 42.07 18.74
CA GLU A 795 33.28 42.37 19.34
C GLU A 795 32.41 43.39 18.61
N ASP A 796 31.11 43.23 18.94
CA ASP A 796 30.00 44.18 18.92
C ASP A 796 30.38 45.65 19.37
N PRO A 797 29.59 46.68 18.97
CA PRO A 797 28.46 47.01 19.87
C PRO A 797 27.21 47.74 19.31
N LYS A 798 26.12 47.45 20.02
CA LYS A 798 25.10 48.36 20.55
C LYS A 798 24.09 49.09 19.66
N LYS A 799 22.83 48.66 19.91
CA LYS A 799 21.66 49.45 20.36
C LYS A 799 21.28 50.74 19.63
N THR A 800 20.01 50.74 19.16
CA THR A 800 19.03 51.75 19.64
C THR A 800 17.61 51.35 19.16
N THR A 801 16.72 51.17 20.14
CA THR A 801 15.38 51.74 20.37
C THR A 801 14.40 51.70 19.18
N GLY A 802 13.30 50.99 19.18
CA GLY A 802 12.22 51.05 20.16
C GLY A 802 11.14 52.03 19.73
N THR A 803 10.01 51.52 19.24
CA THR A 803 8.72 52.20 19.48
C THR A 803 7.59 51.15 19.35
N ALA A 804 6.95 50.98 20.47
CA ALA A 804 5.67 50.32 20.59
C ALA A 804 4.55 51.21 20.08
N LEU A 805 3.57 50.67 19.45
CA LEU A 805 2.23 51.29 19.36
C LEU A 805 1.17 50.28 19.74
N LYS A 806 0.41 50.80 20.73
CA LYS A 806 -0.61 50.19 21.51
C LYS A 806 -1.84 49.81 20.71
N GLU A 807 -2.54 48.82 21.31
CA GLU A 807 -3.96 48.50 21.25
C GLU A 807 -4.89 49.67 21.10
N LYS A 808 -5.96 49.44 20.41
CA LYS A 808 -7.29 50.10 20.72
C LYS A 808 -8.40 49.06 20.59
N GLU A 809 -9.05 48.91 21.71
CA GLU A 809 -10.33 48.23 21.91
C GLU A 809 -11.51 49.03 21.36
N ASP A 810 -12.54 48.28 20.90
CA ASP A 810 -14.02 48.36 21.11
C ASP A 810 -14.77 49.70 20.80
N PRO A 811 -16.10 49.74 20.52
CA PRO A 811 -17.15 48.99 21.21
C PRO A 811 -18.45 48.60 20.43
N LYS A 812 -19.11 47.53 20.98
CA LYS A 812 -20.56 47.35 21.27
C LYS A 812 -21.67 47.68 20.29
N LYS A 813 -22.56 46.64 20.10
CA LYS A 813 -24.02 46.61 20.42
C LYS A 813 -24.53 45.19 20.23
N LYS A 814 -25.01 44.51 21.25
CA LYS A 814 -26.32 44.31 21.90
C LYS A 814 -27.46 44.18 20.86
N ALA A 815 -28.35 43.20 20.84
CA ALA A 815 -29.06 42.38 21.83
C ALA A 815 -29.81 41.31 21.03
N GLY A 816 -30.36 40.26 21.49
CA GLY A 816 -30.96 39.88 22.72
C GLY A 816 -31.47 38.44 22.62
N THR A 817 -31.47 37.84 23.78
CA THR A 817 -32.46 37.02 24.49
C THR A 817 -33.12 35.86 23.75
N ALA A 818 -32.97 34.68 24.16
CA ALA A 818 -33.16 33.88 25.39
C ALA A 818 -34.11 32.72 25.03
N LEU A 819 -33.81 31.55 25.41
CA LEU A 819 -34.38 30.80 26.51
C LEU A 819 -33.82 29.37 26.52
N ALA A 820 -33.28 29.05 27.67
CA ALA A 820 -32.89 27.70 28.06
C ALA A 820 -34.12 26.95 28.56
N GLU A 821 -34.16 25.65 28.33
CA GLU A 821 -34.75 24.74 29.32
C GLU A 821 -33.97 23.44 29.38
N LYS A 822 -33.47 23.20 30.58
CA LYS A 822 -32.96 21.93 31.06
C LYS A 822 -34.16 21.04 31.41
N THR A 823 -34.05 19.74 31.15
CA THR A 823 -34.57 18.73 32.08
C THR A 823 -33.71 17.46 32.00
N ASP A 824 -33.16 17.13 33.13
CA ASP A 824 -32.49 15.88 33.51
C ASP A 824 -33.49 14.94 34.18
N PRO A 825 -33.15 13.70 34.54
CA PRO A 825 -33.88 12.46 34.25
C PRO A 825 -34.61 11.89 35.48
N ALA A 826 -35.56 10.99 35.29
CA ALA A 826 -35.94 10.01 36.31
C ALA A 826 -36.63 8.76 35.75
N LYS A 827 -36.01 7.64 36.03
CA LYS A 827 -36.52 6.30 36.41
C LYS A 827 -37.99 6.00 36.16
N THR A 828 -38.22 4.85 35.50
CA THR A 828 -39.12 3.79 36.02
C THR A 828 -38.92 2.46 35.31
N THR A 829 -38.47 1.52 36.00
CA THR A 829 -38.87 0.12 36.29
C THR A 829 -39.92 -0.54 35.40
N GLY A 830 -39.49 -1.64 34.79
CA GLY A 830 -40.02 -2.97 34.87
C GLY A 830 -41.37 -3.28 34.19
N THR A 831 -41.35 -4.25 33.31
CA THR A 831 -42.06 -5.52 33.51
C THR A 831 -41.79 -6.43 32.29
N ALA A 832 -41.45 -7.65 32.59
CA ALA A 832 -41.39 -8.77 31.65
C ALA A 832 -42.81 -9.13 31.18
N LEU A 833 -42.95 -9.59 29.96
CA LEU A 833 -43.86 -10.70 29.64
C LEU A 833 -43.44 -11.36 28.31
N LYS A 834 -43.42 -12.65 28.37
CA LYS A 834 -43.26 -13.69 27.39
C LYS A 834 -44.16 -13.49 26.16
N GLU A 835 -43.67 -13.76 24.95
CA GLU A 835 -43.94 -14.93 24.15
C GLU A 835 -42.90 -15.00 23.01
#